data_fe1f5f9a62c1e619f2b516877f6a141f
#
_entry.id   fe1f5f9a62c1e619f2b516877f6a141f
#
_cell.length_a   1.000
_cell.length_b   1.000
_cell.length_c   1.000
_cell.angle_alpha   90.00
_cell.angle_beta   90.00
_cell.angle_gamma   90.00
#
_symmetry.space_group_name_H-M   'P 1'
#
loop_
_entity.id
_entity.type
_entity.pdbx_description
1 polymer ?
#
loop_
_entity_poly.entity_id
_entity_poly.type
_entity_poly.pdbx_seq_one_letter_code
_entity_poly.pdbx_strand_id
1 'polypeptide(L)'
;MFGFQRPRFPGYLPRVALVCVLLFGPTAATVVAEAHRIRAISDLSDVLSLDGGPEHPGGFTWWVRFDTVDPRTLAGDLTFADKNGVVADMPGPGWSAVAVPGYLNDLPGYAGERKEAWYLLRFRLPDTVHQSLALRLGQIDDRDVVYFNGIEIGRSGTWDSTVAEAYDLERLYEIPPPLLKPGQVNTLLIRVQGYSDDWGITRGTTAIGPLRVLQNEAVNAKYREVLFLIVYATVGGYFLFLFLRRRVERENLFFGLFALSLVGYQFMVSPFRWELGISFMNGKRLEYLLLYAVAPSFYSFIRFYYDFKPSRLLRWWDRLVIVLLLVHAVGALICLVYPNARLWWQVLSFVQLTWPVLFLGILAMLIGQARAGSRDAMYMIGGMLILGLGMFTDVLRSRGVINLPPVTGYAFFGFVSSMALILVNRFVRVNEEVEDLNQNLERKVEQRTEQLNKSLSEVQALKVQQDGDYFLTSLLIGPLGGNFASSRTLSLELHVTQKKRFHFRRWEAEIGGDLCALYDVTLRGRKYTVLLNGDAMGKSIQGAGGALVLGTVFKSVITRTHMDPALGKKYPEHWLKDCFLELQNVFVSFDGYMLVSAVIGLVDDVNGMLYYINAEHPGIVLYRRGEARFLEEDRMLRKFGVDDEEMDEQSWTLSTFRLQPGDVMYIGSDGRDDLEMGQTSDGKRIINEDEFLFVRLVSEHPASLEELVPSLLAAGGQTDDLSLIRVGYLEDPPFEETVIPPEYSAHRDRARALGTEERLQEAIQEMERAIAIRDEVAEDVLLLARLHRRAKNYERAAELYIHLTQLEPIETRYLYDASLMLKLSRDFIQAADFGERCRLRDPEYLKNLLNLADVYRGLKNYDRSQAMLSRVLVREPEHPEALRLKQALESRVNSG
;
A
#
# COMPACT_ATOMS: atom_id res chain seq x y z
N MET A 1 34.52 9.38 -17.96
CA MET A 1 35.39 8.57 -18.87
C MET A 1 34.83 7.15 -18.90
N PHE A 2 33.91 6.87 -19.76
CA PHE A 2 33.59 5.52 -20.25
C PHE A 2 32.97 5.69 -21.63
N GLY A 3 33.75 5.28 -22.65
CA GLY A 3 33.41 5.41 -24.06
C GLY A 3 32.37 4.39 -24.47
N PHE A 4 31.26 4.86 -25.02
CA PHE A 4 30.30 4.03 -25.75
C PHE A 4 30.82 3.78 -27.16
N GLN A 5 31.27 2.54 -27.43
CA GLN A 5 31.52 2.04 -28.78
C GLN A 5 30.13 1.80 -29.43
N ARG A 6 29.93 2.47 -30.58
CA ARG A 6 28.79 2.16 -31.48
C ARG A 6 29.06 0.81 -32.19
N PRO A 7 28.10 -0.11 -32.27
CA PRO A 7 28.23 -1.27 -33.12
C PRO A 7 28.02 -0.87 -34.59
N ARG A 8 28.97 -1.23 -35.46
CA ARG A 8 28.90 -1.16 -36.94
C ARG A 8 27.88 -2.19 -37.41
N PHE A 9 26.85 -1.75 -38.15
CA PHE A 9 25.98 -2.62 -38.94
C PHE A 9 26.69 -3.11 -40.22
N PRO A 10 26.63 -4.41 -40.52
CA PRO A 10 26.90 -4.87 -41.86
C PRO A 10 25.68 -4.64 -42.76
N GLY A 11 25.89 -3.98 -43.87
CA GLY A 11 24.87 -3.77 -44.90
C GLY A 11 24.52 -5.05 -45.62
N TYR A 12 23.21 -5.38 -45.55
CA TYR A 12 22.54 -6.29 -46.50
C TYR A 12 21.17 -5.72 -46.81
N LEU A 13 21.13 -4.95 -47.90
CA LEU A 13 19.92 -4.71 -48.69
C LEU A 13 20.06 -5.51 -49.95
N PRO A 14 19.34 -6.61 -50.15
CA PRO A 14 19.25 -7.23 -51.47
C PRO A 14 18.05 -6.70 -52.25
N ARG A 15 18.34 -6.11 -53.35
CA ARG A 15 17.82 -6.39 -54.69
C ARG A 15 16.42 -7.06 -54.73
N VAL A 16 15.36 -6.31 -54.51
CA VAL A 16 13.97 -6.70 -54.85
C VAL A 16 13.23 -5.60 -55.63
N ALA A 17 13.86 -4.50 -55.94
CA ALA A 17 13.23 -3.38 -56.64
C ALA A 17 13.48 -3.31 -58.12
N LEU A 18 13.94 -4.38 -58.76
CA LEU A 18 14.33 -4.33 -60.17
C LEU A 18 13.65 -5.38 -61.12
N VAL A 19 12.46 -5.88 -60.76
CA VAL A 19 11.77 -6.85 -61.63
C VAL A 19 10.44 -6.33 -62.23
N CYS A 20 9.97 -5.15 -61.85
CA CYS A 20 8.66 -4.64 -62.31
C CYS A 20 8.72 -3.64 -63.51
N VAL A 21 9.86 -3.40 -64.17
CA VAL A 21 9.96 -2.37 -65.24
C VAL A 21 10.27 -2.92 -66.63
N LEU A 22 10.38 -4.21 -66.76
CA LEU A 22 10.80 -4.78 -68.07
C LEU A 22 9.76 -5.70 -68.79
N LEU A 23 8.48 -5.42 -68.70
CA LEU A 23 7.47 -6.17 -69.43
C LEU A 23 6.34 -5.36 -70.12
N PHE A 24 6.57 -4.13 -70.51
CA PHE A 24 5.61 -3.46 -71.42
C PHE A 24 6.37 -2.55 -72.42
N GLY A 25 6.81 -3.16 -73.51
CA GLY A 25 7.18 -2.42 -74.70
C GLY A 25 6.00 -2.40 -75.69
N PRO A 26 5.73 -1.30 -76.40
CA PRO A 26 4.61 -1.23 -77.31
C PRO A 26 4.98 -1.89 -78.66
N THR A 27 4.27 -2.94 -79.04
CA THR A 27 4.23 -3.33 -80.48
C THR A 27 2.95 -2.85 -81.08
N ALA A 28 3.07 -1.81 -81.88
CA ALA A 28 2.03 -1.44 -82.82
C ALA A 28 1.88 -2.51 -83.89
N ALA A 29 0.85 -3.29 -83.81
CA ALA A 29 0.51 -4.27 -84.85
C ALA A 29 -0.55 -3.69 -85.79
N THR A 30 -0.23 -3.67 -87.02
CA THR A 30 -1.10 -3.39 -88.15
C THR A 30 -2.32 -4.30 -88.19
N VAL A 31 -3.51 -3.72 -87.94
CA VAL A 31 -4.76 -4.52 -88.07
C VAL A 31 -5.04 -4.75 -89.51
N VAL A 32 -4.78 -5.96 -89.96
CA VAL A 32 -5.33 -6.51 -91.29
C VAL A 32 -6.72 -7.03 -90.98
N ALA A 33 -7.74 -6.60 -91.74
CA ALA A 33 -9.09 -7.10 -91.60
C ALA A 33 -9.11 -8.60 -91.96
N GLU A 34 -9.05 -9.48 -90.99
CA GLU A 34 -9.33 -10.89 -91.16
C GLU A 34 -10.83 -11.10 -91.38
N ALA A 35 -11.19 -11.72 -92.43
CA ALA A 35 -12.54 -12.18 -92.65
C ALA A 35 -12.97 -13.06 -91.46
N HIS A 36 -14.13 -12.74 -90.87
CA HIS A 36 -14.70 -13.53 -89.74
C HIS A 36 -14.98 -14.95 -90.20
N ARG A 37 -14.14 -15.89 -89.75
CA ARG A 37 -14.25 -17.31 -90.09
C ARG A 37 -14.81 -18.10 -88.95
N ILE A 38 -15.65 -19.10 -89.21
CA ILE A 38 -16.06 -20.02 -88.14
C ILE A 38 -14.81 -20.79 -87.70
N ARG A 39 -14.41 -20.61 -86.48
CA ARG A 39 -13.23 -21.21 -85.92
C ARG A 39 -13.44 -22.72 -85.70
N ALA A 40 -12.49 -23.55 -86.21
CA ALA A 40 -12.43 -24.95 -85.87
C ALA A 40 -11.66 -25.18 -84.60
N ILE A 41 -12.24 -26.00 -83.77
CA ILE A 41 -11.60 -26.45 -82.55
C ILE A 41 -10.85 -27.75 -82.91
N SER A 42 -9.55 -27.79 -82.80
CA SER A 42 -8.70 -28.88 -83.09
C SER A 42 -8.62 -29.96 -82.05
N ASP A 43 -8.73 -29.55 -80.78
CA ASP A 43 -8.64 -30.44 -79.65
C ASP A 43 -9.55 -30.00 -78.55
N LEU A 44 -10.17 -30.91 -77.79
CA LEU A 44 -11.02 -30.72 -76.65
C LEU A 44 -10.63 -31.65 -75.52
N SER A 45 -9.38 -32.14 -75.53
CA SER A 45 -8.82 -32.92 -74.38
C SER A 45 -8.65 -32.08 -73.15
N ASP A 46 -8.58 -30.77 -73.35
CA ASP A 46 -8.46 -29.78 -72.23
C ASP A 46 -9.49 -28.64 -72.42
N VAL A 47 -9.48 -27.70 -71.49
CA VAL A 47 -10.37 -26.53 -71.48
C VAL A 47 -9.92 -25.52 -72.53
N LEU A 48 -10.80 -25.15 -73.41
CA LEU A 48 -10.59 -24.14 -74.43
C LEU A 48 -11.33 -22.85 -74.06
N SER A 49 -10.62 -21.69 -74.00
CA SER A 49 -11.26 -20.40 -73.87
C SER A 49 -12.06 -20.06 -75.14
N LEU A 50 -13.30 -19.62 -74.93
CA LEU A 50 -14.18 -19.08 -75.95
C LEU A 50 -14.18 -17.53 -75.94
N ASP A 51 -13.34 -16.90 -75.08
CA ASP A 51 -13.22 -15.46 -75.02
C ASP A 51 -12.85 -14.89 -76.43
N GLY A 52 -13.48 -13.78 -76.80
CA GLY A 52 -13.23 -13.19 -78.06
C GLY A 52 -13.97 -11.90 -78.31
N GLY A 53 -13.76 -11.36 -79.54
CA GLY A 53 -14.39 -10.06 -79.89
C GLY A 53 -13.62 -9.41 -81.02
N PRO A 54 -14.12 -8.27 -81.50
CA PRO A 54 -13.53 -7.58 -82.64
C PRO A 54 -12.10 -7.14 -82.51
N GLU A 55 -11.64 -6.95 -81.21
CA GLU A 55 -10.29 -6.53 -80.90
C GLU A 55 -9.36 -7.64 -80.40
N HIS A 56 -9.81 -8.89 -80.43
CA HIS A 56 -9.02 -10.05 -79.96
C HIS A 56 -8.49 -10.88 -81.13
N PRO A 57 -7.25 -10.64 -81.60
CA PRO A 57 -6.67 -11.39 -82.67
C PRO A 57 -6.57 -12.89 -82.26
N GLY A 58 -7.24 -13.74 -83.04
CA GLY A 58 -7.27 -15.21 -82.80
C GLY A 58 -8.31 -15.67 -81.78
N GLY A 59 -9.19 -14.80 -81.24
CA GLY A 59 -10.34 -15.18 -80.42
C GLY A 59 -11.53 -15.67 -81.18
N PHE A 60 -12.59 -16.05 -80.45
CA PHE A 60 -13.87 -16.44 -81.11
C PHE A 60 -14.67 -15.17 -81.43
N THR A 61 -15.46 -15.21 -82.49
CA THR A 61 -16.34 -14.10 -82.91
C THR A 61 -17.71 -14.30 -82.29
N TRP A 62 -18.05 -13.42 -81.35
CA TRP A 62 -19.36 -13.37 -80.76
C TRP A 62 -20.23 -12.28 -81.40
N TRP A 63 -21.50 -12.64 -81.54
CA TRP A 63 -22.49 -11.76 -82.09
C TRP A 63 -23.60 -11.51 -81.13
N VAL A 64 -24.15 -10.30 -81.11
CA VAL A 64 -25.25 -9.92 -80.25
C VAL A 64 -26.38 -9.29 -81.07
N ARG A 65 -27.62 -9.54 -80.66
CA ARG A 65 -28.84 -8.97 -81.19
C ARG A 65 -29.80 -8.62 -80.01
N PHE A 66 -30.48 -7.50 -80.14
CA PHE A 66 -31.43 -6.99 -79.16
C PHE A 66 -32.91 -7.32 -79.54
N ASP A 67 -33.23 -7.95 -80.68
CA ASP A 67 -34.56 -8.40 -80.96
C ASP A 67 -34.80 -9.86 -80.63
N THR A 68 -36.09 -10.26 -80.64
CA THR A 68 -36.47 -11.63 -80.29
C THR A 68 -35.95 -12.58 -81.35
N VAL A 69 -35.36 -13.70 -80.89
CA VAL A 69 -34.78 -14.74 -81.82
C VAL A 69 -35.46 -16.05 -81.47
N ASP A 70 -35.82 -16.84 -82.55
CA ASP A 70 -36.25 -18.23 -82.33
C ASP A 70 -35.02 -19.16 -82.32
N PRO A 71 -34.75 -19.88 -81.18
CA PRO A 71 -33.62 -20.76 -81.11
C PRO A 71 -33.59 -21.86 -82.17
N ARG A 72 -34.74 -22.30 -82.65
CA ARG A 72 -34.86 -23.41 -83.62
C ARG A 72 -34.49 -23.00 -85.06
N THR A 73 -34.78 -21.78 -85.40
CA THR A 73 -34.47 -21.31 -86.74
C THR A 73 -32.99 -21.02 -86.96
N LEU A 74 -32.27 -20.66 -85.98
CA LEU A 74 -30.82 -20.38 -86.04
C LEU A 74 -29.93 -21.62 -85.91
N ALA A 75 -30.45 -22.74 -85.41
CA ALA A 75 -29.74 -24.01 -85.39
C ALA A 75 -29.61 -24.75 -86.73
N GLY A 76 -30.38 -24.34 -87.66
CA GLY A 76 -30.55 -25.12 -88.94
C GLY A 76 -29.74 -24.66 -90.09
N ASP A 77 -29.40 -23.44 -90.26
CA ASP A 77 -28.63 -22.98 -91.40
C ASP A 77 -28.20 -21.51 -91.46
N LEU A 78 -26.93 -21.32 -91.67
CA LEU A 78 -26.45 -20.06 -92.36
C LEU A 78 -24.93 -20.16 -92.53
N THR A 79 -24.47 -21.13 -93.27
CA THR A 79 -23.09 -21.17 -93.71
C THR A 79 -23.04 -20.72 -95.15
N PHE A 80 -22.55 -19.53 -95.41
CA PHE A 80 -22.17 -19.09 -96.72
C PHE A 80 -20.71 -19.49 -96.98
N ALA A 81 -20.49 -20.41 -97.88
CA ALA A 81 -19.16 -20.69 -98.45
C ALA A 81 -18.83 -19.62 -99.44
N ASP A 82 -17.69 -18.93 -99.31
CA ASP A 82 -17.17 -18.11 -100.38
C ASP A 82 -16.68 -18.92 -101.56
N LYS A 83 -16.30 -18.26 -102.64
CA LYS A 83 -15.82 -18.96 -103.90
C LYS A 83 -14.58 -19.86 -103.61
N ASN A 84 -13.97 -19.81 -102.45
CA ASN A 84 -12.83 -20.60 -102.07
C ASN A 84 -13.20 -21.66 -100.99
N GLY A 85 -14.49 -21.91 -100.73
CA GLY A 85 -14.96 -22.88 -99.79
C GLY A 85 -14.81 -22.47 -98.31
N VAL A 86 -14.52 -21.25 -98.07
CA VAL A 86 -14.39 -20.72 -96.69
C VAL A 86 -15.78 -20.33 -96.20
N VAL A 87 -16.23 -20.97 -95.19
CA VAL A 87 -17.51 -20.70 -94.54
C VAL A 87 -17.39 -19.44 -93.70
N ALA A 88 -18.04 -18.37 -94.11
CA ALA A 88 -18.08 -17.13 -93.32
C ALA A 88 -19.13 -17.23 -92.18
N ASP A 89 -18.80 -16.78 -91.06
CA ASP A 89 -19.69 -16.64 -89.89
C ASP A 89 -20.37 -15.27 -89.97
N MET A 90 -21.40 -15.12 -90.76
CA MET A 90 -22.16 -13.87 -90.83
C MET A 90 -23.63 -14.22 -90.56
N PRO A 91 -24.10 -13.96 -89.37
CA PRO A 91 -25.50 -14.09 -89.02
C PRO A 91 -26.24 -12.94 -89.73
N GLY A 92 -27.23 -13.09 -90.37
CA GLY A 92 -28.00 -12.09 -91.11
C GLY A 92 -28.13 -10.67 -90.52
N PRO A 93 -28.88 -9.78 -91.18
CA PRO A 93 -28.96 -8.38 -90.65
C PRO A 93 -29.53 -8.30 -89.32
N GLY A 94 -29.00 -7.34 -88.45
CA GLY A 94 -29.41 -7.10 -87.09
C GLY A 94 -28.48 -7.64 -86.00
N TRP A 95 -27.45 -8.38 -86.42
CA TRP A 95 -26.39 -8.91 -85.52
C TRP A 95 -25.16 -7.96 -85.51
N SER A 96 -24.64 -7.68 -84.37
CA SER A 96 -23.41 -6.88 -84.17
C SER A 96 -22.34 -7.69 -83.44
N ALA A 97 -21.08 -7.56 -83.85
CA ALA A 97 -19.98 -8.24 -83.22
C ALA A 97 -19.75 -7.63 -81.82
N VAL A 98 -19.50 -8.47 -80.82
CA VAL A 98 -19.33 -8.09 -79.39
C VAL A 98 -18.13 -8.81 -78.75
N ALA A 99 -17.49 -8.10 -77.88
CA ALA A 99 -16.47 -8.70 -76.99
C ALA A 99 -17.14 -9.53 -75.90
N VAL A 100 -16.68 -10.74 -75.66
CA VAL A 100 -17.10 -11.62 -74.56
C VAL A 100 -15.86 -12.12 -73.85
N PRO A 101 -15.75 -11.87 -72.55
CA PRO A 101 -16.66 -11.10 -71.70
C PRO A 101 -16.63 -9.58 -71.98
N GLY A 102 -17.76 -8.92 -71.79
CA GLY A 102 -17.91 -7.49 -72.00
C GLY A 102 -19.29 -6.98 -71.60
N TYR A 103 -19.47 -5.69 -71.68
CA TYR A 103 -20.74 -5.00 -71.35
C TYR A 103 -21.49 -4.64 -72.63
N LEU A 104 -22.82 -4.67 -72.62
CA LEU A 104 -23.67 -4.37 -73.77
C LEU A 104 -24.13 -2.91 -73.87
N ASN A 105 -24.04 -2.15 -72.85
CA ASN A 105 -24.53 -0.78 -72.72
C ASN A 105 -23.87 0.19 -73.73
N ASP A 106 -22.64 -0.11 -74.20
CA ASP A 106 -21.87 0.76 -75.09
C ASP A 106 -21.99 0.33 -76.56
N LEU A 107 -22.81 -0.66 -76.91
CA LEU A 107 -22.91 -1.15 -78.24
C LEU A 107 -23.88 -0.36 -79.13
N PRO A 108 -23.53 -0.12 -80.37
CA PRO A 108 -24.45 0.46 -81.33
C PRO A 108 -25.70 -0.40 -81.56
N GLY A 109 -26.88 0.24 -81.35
CA GLY A 109 -28.19 -0.46 -81.47
C GLY A 109 -28.87 -0.76 -80.15
N TYR A 110 -28.20 -0.49 -79.01
CA TYR A 110 -28.83 -0.57 -77.69
C TYR A 110 -29.67 0.69 -77.45
N ALA A 111 -31.01 0.56 -77.43
CA ALA A 111 -31.91 1.71 -77.26
C ALA A 111 -32.28 2.05 -75.82
N GLY A 112 -31.66 1.34 -74.80
CA GLY A 112 -31.85 1.66 -73.37
C GLY A 112 -33.16 1.19 -72.75
N GLU A 113 -34.19 0.85 -73.48
CA GLU A 113 -35.53 0.51 -73.00
C GLU A 113 -35.76 -0.96 -72.60
N ARG A 114 -35.05 -1.88 -73.24
CA ARG A 114 -35.12 -3.29 -72.89
C ARG A 114 -33.71 -3.86 -72.62
N LYS A 115 -33.48 -4.35 -71.41
CA LYS A 115 -32.24 -5.02 -71.05
C LYS A 115 -32.33 -6.51 -71.41
N GLU A 116 -32.52 -6.79 -72.68
CA GLU A 116 -32.60 -8.18 -73.18
C GLU A 116 -31.77 -8.29 -74.45
N ALA A 117 -30.93 -9.33 -74.55
CA ALA A 117 -30.10 -9.54 -75.67
C ALA A 117 -29.91 -11.08 -75.94
N TRP A 118 -29.64 -11.38 -77.24
CA TRP A 118 -29.28 -12.70 -77.62
C TRP A 118 -27.82 -12.68 -78.11
N TYR A 119 -27.00 -13.56 -77.55
CA TYR A 119 -25.65 -13.78 -78.01
C TYR A 119 -25.61 -15.03 -78.87
N LEU A 120 -24.80 -15.00 -79.94
CA LEU A 120 -24.59 -16.11 -80.85
C LEU A 120 -23.09 -16.37 -80.99
N LEU A 121 -22.71 -17.63 -80.87
CA LEU A 121 -21.39 -18.13 -81.19
C LEU A 121 -21.50 -19.40 -82.03
N ARG A 122 -20.69 -19.47 -83.09
CA ARG A 122 -20.59 -20.63 -83.95
C ARG A 122 -19.17 -21.13 -83.97
N PHE A 123 -19.02 -22.48 -83.92
CA PHE A 123 -17.72 -23.11 -83.97
C PHE A 123 -17.87 -24.52 -84.55
N ARG A 124 -16.79 -25.05 -85.06
CA ARG A 124 -16.74 -26.43 -85.60
C ARG A 124 -16.05 -27.27 -84.49
N LEU A 125 -16.70 -28.34 -84.09
CA LEU A 125 -16.10 -29.34 -83.17
C LEU A 125 -15.17 -30.27 -83.99
N PRO A 126 -14.19 -30.92 -83.29
CA PRO A 126 -13.38 -32.00 -83.91
C PRO A 126 -14.22 -33.13 -84.37
N ASP A 127 -13.71 -33.93 -85.40
CA ASP A 127 -14.43 -35.07 -85.95
C ASP A 127 -14.77 -36.16 -84.93
N THR A 128 -14.01 -36.24 -83.86
CA THR A 128 -14.26 -37.19 -82.81
C THR A 128 -14.36 -36.45 -81.47
N VAL A 129 -15.51 -36.52 -80.80
CA VAL A 129 -15.72 -36.01 -79.36
C VAL A 129 -16.26 -37.24 -78.62
N HIS A 130 -15.44 -37.77 -77.75
CA HIS A 130 -15.74 -39.02 -77.01
C HIS A 130 -16.21 -38.84 -75.61
N GLN A 131 -16.34 -37.53 -75.08
CA GLN A 131 -16.65 -37.22 -73.71
C GLN A 131 -17.74 -36.19 -73.58
N SER A 132 -18.43 -36.16 -72.42
CA SER A 132 -19.38 -35.12 -72.15
C SER A 132 -18.62 -33.77 -72.00
N LEU A 133 -19.15 -32.74 -72.63
CA LEU A 133 -18.61 -31.41 -72.59
C LEU A 133 -19.44 -30.54 -71.66
N ALA A 134 -18.84 -29.51 -71.17
CA ALA A 134 -19.50 -28.44 -70.42
C ALA A 134 -19.10 -27.07 -71.01
N LEU A 135 -20.01 -26.14 -70.84
CA LEU A 135 -19.85 -24.75 -71.19
C LEU A 135 -19.76 -23.89 -69.88
N ARG A 136 -18.67 -23.21 -69.73
CA ARG A 136 -18.51 -22.16 -68.65
C ARG A 136 -18.73 -20.81 -69.34
N LEU A 137 -19.65 -20.01 -68.81
CA LEU A 137 -19.97 -18.69 -69.38
C LEU A 137 -19.58 -17.52 -68.49
N GLY A 138 -18.86 -17.80 -67.35
CA GLY A 138 -18.52 -16.76 -66.36
C GLY A 138 -19.74 -16.18 -65.63
N GLN A 139 -19.70 -14.92 -65.33
CA GLN A 139 -20.79 -14.19 -64.67
C GLN A 139 -21.63 -13.42 -65.69
N ILE A 140 -22.93 -13.64 -65.69
CA ILE A 140 -23.90 -13.00 -66.54
C ILE A 140 -24.83 -12.13 -65.67
N ASP A 141 -24.95 -10.87 -66.01
CA ASP A 141 -25.91 -9.98 -65.37
C ASP A 141 -27.20 -9.93 -66.19
N ASP A 142 -28.32 -10.43 -65.68
CA ASP A 142 -28.57 -11.08 -64.35
C ASP A 142 -28.99 -12.54 -64.64
N ARG A 143 -29.74 -12.78 -65.73
CA ARG A 143 -30.39 -14.04 -66.03
C ARG A 143 -30.03 -14.47 -67.47
N ASP A 144 -30.06 -15.78 -67.66
CA ASP A 144 -29.77 -16.34 -68.94
C ASP A 144 -30.54 -17.65 -69.20
N VAL A 145 -30.75 -17.89 -70.48
CA VAL A 145 -31.17 -19.19 -71.03
C VAL A 145 -30.23 -19.58 -72.18
N VAL A 146 -29.65 -20.73 -72.08
CA VAL A 146 -28.59 -21.21 -72.95
C VAL A 146 -29.16 -22.32 -73.84
N TYR A 147 -29.04 -22.12 -75.19
CA TYR A 147 -29.42 -23.10 -76.13
C TYR A 147 -28.19 -23.59 -76.93
N PHE A 148 -28.08 -24.91 -77.05
CA PHE A 148 -27.06 -25.53 -77.88
C PHE A 148 -27.72 -26.28 -79.05
N ASN A 149 -27.37 -25.90 -80.24
CA ASN A 149 -28.00 -26.42 -81.42
C ASN A 149 -29.55 -26.35 -81.45
N GLY A 150 -30.09 -25.28 -80.86
CA GLY A 150 -31.53 -25.02 -80.82
C GLY A 150 -32.27 -25.66 -79.62
N ILE A 151 -31.60 -26.43 -78.80
CA ILE A 151 -32.16 -27.11 -77.67
C ILE A 151 -31.63 -26.42 -76.37
N GLU A 152 -32.50 -26.10 -75.41
CA GLU A 152 -32.12 -25.54 -74.15
C GLU A 152 -31.26 -26.52 -73.34
N ILE A 153 -30.10 -26.12 -72.92
CA ILE A 153 -29.17 -26.89 -72.04
C ILE A 153 -29.13 -26.41 -70.61
N GLY A 154 -29.64 -25.20 -70.36
CA GLY A 154 -29.72 -24.71 -69.00
C GLY A 154 -30.20 -23.25 -68.94
N ARG A 155 -30.58 -22.85 -67.72
CA ARG A 155 -31.00 -21.50 -67.42
C ARG A 155 -30.61 -21.11 -66.03
N SER A 156 -30.44 -19.80 -65.78
CA SER A 156 -30.24 -19.20 -64.44
C SER A 156 -31.13 -18.01 -64.30
N GLY A 157 -31.81 -17.94 -63.10
CA GLY A 157 -32.75 -16.90 -62.75
C GLY A 157 -34.16 -17.08 -63.31
N THR A 158 -35.15 -16.32 -62.83
CA THR A 158 -36.55 -16.33 -63.22
C THR A 158 -36.81 -15.20 -64.19
N TRP A 159 -37.27 -15.53 -65.46
CA TRP A 159 -37.51 -14.55 -66.49
C TRP A 159 -38.59 -13.53 -66.04
N ASP A 160 -38.38 -12.27 -66.30
CA ASP A 160 -39.27 -11.10 -65.91
C ASP A 160 -39.37 -10.79 -64.49
N SER A 161 -38.54 -11.35 -63.60
CA SER A 161 -38.44 -10.91 -62.21
C SER A 161 -37.95 -9.44 -62.08
N THR A 162 -38.51 -8.70 -61.17
CA THR A 162 -38.16 -7.30 -60.91
C THR A 162 -36.95 -7.13 -59.97
N VAL A 163 -36.44 -8.18 -59.43
CA VAL A 163 -35.31 -8.20 -58.53
C VAL A 163 -34.13 -8.96 -59.14
N ALA A 164 -32.92 -8.55 -58.81
CA ALA A 164 -31.73 -9.27 -59.22
C ALA A 164 -31.67 -10.65 -58.55
N GLU A 165 -31.37 -11.67 -59.30
CA GLU A 165 -31.38 -13.07 -58.80
C GLU A 165 -30.05 -13.81 -58.98
N ALA A 166 -29.33 -13.58 -60.05
CA ALA A 166 -28.17 -14.40 -60.44
C ALA A 166 -26.96 -13.57 -60.88
N TYR A 167 -26.89 -12.31 -60.59
CA TYR A 167 -25.90 -11.32 -61.05
C TYR A 167 -24.43 -11.77 -60.96
N ASP A 168 -24.00 -12.42 -59.89
CA ASP A 168 -22.63 -12.84 -59.65
C ASP A 168 -22.48 -14.38 -59.57
N LEU A 169 -23.48 -15.11 -60.05
CA LEU A 169 -23.41 -16.57 -60.21
C LEU A 169 -22.51 -16.90 -61.40
N GLU A 170 -21.57 -17.79 -61.24
CA GLU A 170 -20.78 -18.36 -62.30
C GLU A 170 -21.57 -19.48 -63.02
N ARG A 171 -21.66 -19.41 -64.32
CA ARG A 171 -22.46 -20.37 -65.07
C ARG A 171 -21.60 -21.53 -65.56
N LEU A 172 -22.08 -22.73 -65.30
CA LEU A 172 -21.51 -24.00 -65.83
C LEU A 172 -22.66 -24.92 -66.27
N TYR A 173 -22.78 -25.08 -67.55
CA TYR A 173 -23.85 -25.89 -68.15
C TYR A 173 -23.26 -27.14 -68.84
N GLU A 174 -23.85 -28.31 -68.61
CA GLU A 174 -23.50 -29.55 -69.28
C GLU A 174 -24.10 -29.54 -70.71
N ILE A 175 -23.29 -29.93 -71.68
CA ILE A 175 -23.78 -30.14 -73.05
C ILE A 175 -24.02 -31.64 -73.23
N PRO A 176 -25.29 -32.11 -73.36
CA PRO A 176 -25.61 -33.49 -73.54
C PRO A 176 -24.99 -34.02 -74.85
N PRO A 177 -24.32 -35.21 -74.83
CA PRO A 177 -23.63 -35.78 -75.96
C PRO A 177 -24.49 -35.87 -77.21
N PRO A 178 -25.80 -36.15 -77.17
CA PRO A 178 -26.64 -36.21 -78.36
C PRO A 178 -26.82 -34.87 -79.11
N LEU A 179 -26.51 -33.74 -78.42
CA LEU A 179 -26.60 -32.44 -79.08
C LEU A 179 -25.34 -32.00 -79.80
N LEU A 180 -24.24 -32.74 -79.60
CA LEU A 180 -22.97 -32.46 -80.27
C LEU A 180 -23.01 -32.90 -81.66
N LYS A 181 -22.52 -32.07 -82.58
CA LYS A 181 -22.35 -32.37 -84.01
C LYS A 181 -20.86 -32.43 -84.38
N PRO A 182 -20.18 -33.60 -84.20
CA PRO A 182 -18.74 -33.69 -84.45
C PRO A 182 -18.45 -33.43 -85.94
N GLY A 183 -17.35 -32.77 -86.26
CA GLY A 183 -16.95 -32.39 -87.61
C GLY A 183 -17.81 -31.29 -88.25
N GLN A 184 -18.92 -30.92 -87.63
CA GLN A 184 -19.87 -29.93 -88.11
C GLN A 184 -19.89 -28.64 -87.35
N VAL A 185 -20.58 -27.63 -87.79
CA VAL A 185 -20.79 -26.35 -87.09
C VAL A 185 -21.85 -26.58 -86.08
N ASN A 186 -21.47 -26.22 -84.83
CA ASN A 186 -22.35 -26.14 -83.68
C ASN A 186 -22.70 -24.71 -83.39
N THR A 187 -23.92 -24.44 -82.90
CA THR A 187 -24.47 -23.14 -82.65
C THR A 187 -24.79 -23.04 -81.19
N LEU A 188 -24.14 -22.09 -80.48
CA LEU A 188 -24.42 -21.67 -79.12
C LEU A 188 -25.21 -20.36 -79.15
N LEU A 189 -26.40 -20.33 -78.56
CA LEU A 189 -27.25 -19.16 -78.49
C LEU A 189 -27.60 -18.95 -77.04
N ILE A 190 -27.38 -17.75 -76.54
CA ILE A 190 -27.62 -17.34 -75.11
C ILE A 190 -28.56 -16.16 -75.09
N ARG A 191 -29.71 -16.33 -74.45
CA ARG A 191 -30.64 -15.24 -74.15
C ARG A 191 -30.25 -14.71 -72.78
N VAL A 192 -30.01 -13.37 -72.71
CA VAL A 192 -29.61 -12.67 -71.48
C VAL A 192 -30.59 -11.57 -71.18
N GLN A 193 -31.00 -11.48 -69.94
CA GLN A 193 -31.76 -10.30 -69.40
C GLN A 193 -30.97 -9.66 -68.25
N GLY A 194 -30.63 -8.39 -68.46
CA GLY A 194 -29.88 -7.60 -67.53
C GLY A 194 -30.73 -6.95 -66.43
N TYR A 195 -30.12 -6.74 -65.21
CA TYR A 195 -30.71 -6.01 -64.12
C TYR A 195 -30.01 -4.66 -63.92
N SER A 196 -28.69 -4.62 -63.86
CA SER A 196 -27.89 -3.41 -63.72
C SER A 196 -27.74 -2.58 -64.99
N ASP A 197 -27.11 -1.40 -64.89
CA ASP A 197 -26.83 -0.62 -66.06
C ASP A 197 -25.66 -1.23 -66.87
N ASP A 198 -24.71 -1.85 -66.16
CA ASP A 198 -23.59 -2.60 -66.74
C ASP A 198 -23.98 -4.08 -66.89
N TRP A 199 -24.56 -4.52 -67.93
CA TRP A 199 -25.11 -5.86 -68.12
C TRP A 199 -24.54 -6.63 -69.30
N GLY A 200 -24.80 -7.94 -69.38
CA GLY A 200 -24.31 -8.84 -70.41
C GLY A 200 -23.55 -10.03 -69.83
N ILE A 201 -22.70 -10.68 -70.63
CA ILE A 201 -21.71 -11.66 -70.15
C ILE A 201 -20.51 -10.85 -69.73
N THR A 202 -20.51 -10.45 -68.37
CA THR A 202 -19.73 -9.33 -67.97
C THR A 202 -18.32 -9.68 -67.44
N ARG A 203 -18.16 -10.83 -66.82
CA ARG A 203 -16.91 -11.20 -66.10
C ARG A 203 -16.66 -12.71 -66.16
N GLY A 204 -15.39 -13.08 -65.88
CA GLY A 204 -14.93 -14.47 -65.90
C GLY A 204 -14.57 -14.93 -67.33
N THR A 205 -14.10 -16.14 -67.40
CA THR A 205 -13.71 -16.77 -68.71
C THR A 205 -14.88 -17.53 -69.25
N THR A 206 -15.15 -17.32 -70.49
CA THR A 206 -16.02 -18.21 -71.28
C THR A 206 -15.17 -19.41 -71.82
N ALA A 207 -15.63 -20.64 -71.62
CA ALA A 207 -14.83 -21.81 -72.01
C ALA A 207 -15.71 -22.99 -72.28
N ILE A 208 -15.23 -23.86 -73.17
CA ILE A 208 -15.78 -25.19 -73.44
C ILE A 208 -14.70 -26.26 -73.15
N GLY A 209 -15.07 -27.39 -72.65
CA GLY A 209 -14.10 -28.45 -72.36
C GLY A 209 -14.74 -29.66 -71.69
N PRO A 210 -13.94 -30.70 -71.38
CA PRO A 210 -14.43 -31.88 -70.68
C PRO A 210 -15.17 -31.57 -69.41
N LEU A 211 -16.40 -32.08 -69.29
CA LEU A 211 -17.25 -31.82 -68.13
C LEU A 211 -16.50 -32.05 -66.78
N ARG A 212 -15.77 -33.17 -66.65
CA ARG A 212 -15.00 -33.47 -65.40
C ARG A 212 -13.93 -32.45 -65.11
N VAL A 213 -13.25 -31.92 -66.14
CA VAL A 213 -12.17 -30.93 -65.91
C VAL A 213 -12.74 -29.60 -65.36
N LEU A 214 -13.76 -29.08 -66.02
CA LEU A 214 -14.42 -27.82 -65.64
C LEU A 214 -15.12 -27.94 -64.29
N GLN A 215 -15.74 -29.08 -63.99
CA GLN A 215 -16.32 -29.33 -62.64
C GLN A 215 -15.23 -29.43 -61.59
N ASN A 216 -14.11 -30.10 -61.83
CA ASN A 216 -13.02 -30.17 -60.89
C ASN A 216 -12.38 -28.82 -60.65
N GLU A 217 -12.19 -28.00 -61.68
CA GLU A 217 -11.71 -26.61 -61.52
C GLU A 217 -12.66 -25.82 -60.68
N ALA A 218 -13.97 -25.85 -60.89
CA ALA A 218 -14.98 -25.17 -60.11
C ALA A 218 -14.99 -25.67 -58.64
N VAL A 219 -14.91 -26.95 -58.38
CA VAL A 219 -14.85 -27.57 -57.06
C VAL A 219 -13.56 -27.19 -56.32
N ASN A 220 -12.41 -27.27 -57.02
CA ASN A 220 -11.12 -26.89 -56.42
C ASN A 220 -11.06 -25.42 -56.09
N ALA A 221 -11.67 -24.55 -56.90
CA ALA A 221 -11.81 -23.13 -56.59
C ALA A 221 -12.62 -22.93 -55.31
N LYS A 222 -13.75 -23.62 -55.17
CA LYS A 222 -14.58 -23.59 -53.96
C LYS A 222 -13.82 -24.08 -52.74
N TYR A 223 -13.11 -25.20 -52.79
CA TYR A 223 -12.32 -25.71 -51.65
C TYR A 223 -11.23 -24.74 -51.19
N ARG A 224 -10.55 -24.07 -52.14
CA ARG A 224 -9.56 -23.03 -51.78
C ARG A 224 -10.19 -21.87 -51.01
N GLU A 225 -11.37 -21.42 -51.44
CA GLU A 225 -12.10 -20.36 -50.75
C GLU A 225 -12.52 -20.80 -49.35
N VAL A 226 -13.05 -22.00 -49.17
CA VAL A 226 -13.43 -22.57 -47.87
C VAL A 226 -12.22 -22.62 -46.94
N LEU A 227 -11.08 -23.09 -47.42
CA LEU A 227 -9.85 -23.16 -46.62
C LEU A 227 -9.47 -21.79 -46.12
N PHE A 228 -9.48 -20.76 -46.93
CA PHE A 228 -9.20 -19.41 -46.53
C PHE A 228 -10.21 -18.88 -45.48
N LEU A 229 -11.51 -19.11 -45.71
CA LEU A 229 -12.56 -18.72 -44.78
C LEU A 229 -12.37 -19.34 -43.39
N ILE A 230 -12.03 -20.64 -43.35
CA ILE A 230 -11.77 -21.35 -42.06
C ILE A 230 -10.56 -20.75 -41.35
N VAL A 231 -9.45 -20.53 -42.08
CA VAL A 231 -8.23 -19.94 -41.48
C VAL A 231 -8.54 -18.55 -40.92
N TYR A 232 -9.22 -17.73 -41.70
CA TYR A 232 -9.51 -16.35 -41.25
C TYR A 232 -10.53 -16.32 -40.10
N ALA A 233 -11.56 -17.16 -40.13
CA ALA A 233 -12.54 -17.28 -39.06
C ALA A 233 -11.89 -17.75 -37.76
N THR A 234 -10.94 -18.71 -37.90
CA THR A 234 -10.18 -19.18 -36.73
C THR A 234 -9.35 -18.04 -36.11
N VAL A 235 -8.65 -17.26 -36.93
CA VAL A 235 -7.86 -16.14 -36.46
C VAL A 235 -8.76 -15.07 -35.82
N GLY A 236 -9.87 -14.71 -36.47
CA GLY A 236 -10.81 -13.72 -35.93
C GLY A 236 -11.44 -14.18 -34.61
N GLY A 237 -11.84 -15.47 -34.55
CA GLY A 237 -12.39 -16.09 -33.33
C GLY A 237 -11.38 -16.18 -32.22
N TYR A 238 -10.10 -16.47 -32.50
CA TYR A 238 -9.03 -16.47 -31.51
C TYR A 238 -8.83 -15.11 -30.87
N PHE A 239 -8.77 -14.04 -31.65
CA PHE A 239 -8.64 -12.70 -31.10
C PHE A 239 -9.86 -12.26 -30.27
N LEU A 240 -11.07 -12.63 -30.68
CA LEU A 240 -12.26 -12.40 -29.84
C LEU A 240 -12.21 -13.19 -28.55
N PHE A 241 -11.76 -14.44 -28.60
CA PHE A 241 -11.55 -15.25 -27.39
C PHE A 241 -10.52 -14.61 -26.46
N LEU A 242 -9.41 -14.08 -26.98
CA LEU A 242 -8.43 -13.36 -26.19
C LEU A 242 -9.06 -12.12 -25.49
N PHE A 243 -9.87 -11.36 -26.23
CA PHE A 243 -10.59 -10.23 -25.65
C PHE A 243 -11.55 -10.65 -24.53
N LEU A 244 -12.29 -11.74 -24.71
CA LEU A 244 -13.20 -12.25 -23.67
C LEU A 244 -12.46 -12.63 -22.38
N ARG A 245 -11.23 -13.13 -22.52
CA ARG A 245 -10.35 -13.48 -21.38
C ARG A 245 -9.68 -12.26 -20.76
N ARG A 246 -9.33 -11.26 -21.57
CA ARG A 246 -8.63 -10.04 -21.16
C ARG A 246 -9.30 -8.81 -21.74
N ARG A 247 -10.40 -8.37 -21.11
CA ARG A 247 -11.21 -7.23 -21.59
C ARG A 247 -10.47 -5.90 -21.60
N VAL A 248 -9.32 -5.81 -20.95
CA VAL A 248 -8.45 -4.62 -20.97
C VAL A 248 -7.77 -4.46 -22.32
N GLU A 249 -7.47 -5.54 -23.01
CA GLU A 249 -6.79 -5.55 -24.32
C GLU A 249 -7.81 -5.33 -25.45
N ARG A 250 -8.24 -4.08 -25.63
CA ARG A 250 -9.28 -3.71 -26.62
C ARG A 250 -8.85 -3.91 -28.07
N GLU A 251 -7.56 -3.90 -28.34
CA GLU A 251 -6.99 -4.21 -29.65
C GLU A 251 -7.44 -5.59 -30.17
N ASN A 252 -7.54 -6.59 -29.30
CA ASN A 252 -8.00 -7.93 -29.68
C ASN A 252 -9.45 -7.95 -30.15
N LEU A 253 -10.32 -7.14 -29.54
CA LEU A 253 -11.71 -6.95 -29.99
C LEU A 253 -11.76 -6.42 -31.43
N PHE A 254 -11.04 -5.31 -31.65
CA PHE A 254 -11.11 -4.64 -32.96
C PHE A 254 -10.45 -5.41 -34.06
N PHE A 255 -9.38 -6.16 -33.78
CA PHE A 255 -8.80 -7.09 -34.75
C PHE A 255 -9.73 -8.27 -35.05
N GLY A 256 -10.36 -8.83 -34.01
CA GLY A 256 -11.36 -9.90 -34.19
C GLY A 256 -12.55 -9.43 -35.04
N LEU A 257 -13.08 -8.23 -34.78
CA LEU A 257 -14.14 -7.64 -35.58
C LEU A 257 -13.70 -7.39 -37.04
N PHE A 258 -12.50 -6.83 -37.24
CA PHE A 258 -11.91 -6.64 -38.55
C PHE A 258 -11.84 -7.95 -39.34
N ALA A 259 -11.23 -8.98 -38.75
CA ALA A 259 -11.04 -10.27 -39.37
C ALA A 259 -12.39 -10.94 -39.69
N LEU A 260 -13.33 -10.98 -38.77
CA LEU A 260 -14.65 -11.57 -39.00
C LEU A 260 -15.50 -10.80 -40.00
N SER A 261 -15.41 -9.44 -40.01
CA SER A 261 -16.08 -8.62 -41.02
C SER A 261 -15.54 -8.95 -42.40
N LEU A 262 -14.24 -9.16 -42.56
CA LEU A 262 -13.62 -9.49 -43.82
C LEU A 262 -13.95 -10.94 -44.23
N VAL A 263 -13.98 -11.89 -43.29
CA VAL A 263 -14.45 -13.27 -43.49
C VAL A 263 -15.89 -13.29 -44.01
N GLY A 264 -16.77 -12.56 -43.32
CA GLY A 264 -18.17 -12.47 -43.70
C GLY A 264 -18.36 -11.82 -45.08
N TYR A 265 -17.59 -10.76 -45.37
CA TYR A 265 -17.55 -10.13 -46.67
C TYR A 265 -17.14 -11.15 -47.76
N GLN A 266 -16.01 -11.84 -47.57
CA GLN A 266 -15.49 -12.84 -48.52
C GLN A 266 -16.48 -13.99 -48.69
N PHE A 267 -17.15 -14.44 -47.64
CA PHE A 267 -18.18 -15.45 -47.70
C PHE A 267 -19.38 -14.99 -48.55
N MET A 268 -19.84 -13.71 -48.39
CA MET A 268 -20.96 -13.17 -49.18
C MET A 268 -20.63 -12.96 -50.67
N VAL A 269 -19.37 -12.78 -50.99
CA VAL A 269 -18.91 -12.70 -52.40
C VAL A 269 -18.68 -14.09 -52.99
N SER A 270 -18.46 -15.12 -52.16
CA SER A 270 -18.17 -16.47 -52.63
C SER A 270 -19.40 -17.18 -53.18
N PRO A 271 -19.22 -18.22 -54.03
CA PRO A 271 -20.32 -19.05 -54.53
C PRO A 271 -21.11 -19.78 -53.45
N PHE A 272 -20.54 -19.98 -52.27
CA PHE A 272 -21.19 -20.67 -51.12
C PHE A 272 -22.50 -20.07 -50.65
N ARG A 273 -22.63 -18.75 -50.76
CA ARG A 273 -23.89 -18.12 -50.38
C ARG A 273 -25.09 -18.67 -51.17
N TRP A 274 -24.88 -19.05 -52.44
CA TRP A 274 -25.91 -19.61 -53.27
C TRP A 274 -26.35 -21.01 -52.83
N GLU A 275 -25.41 -21.82 -52.33
CA GLU A 275 -25.70 -23.15 -51.78
C GLU A 275 -26.53 -23.08 -50.48
N LEU A 276 -26.38 -21.99 -49.70
CA LEU A 276 -27.18 -21.73 -48.50
C LEU A 276 -28.54 -21.10 -48.79
N GLY A 277 -28.88 -20.87 -50.06
CA GLY A 277 -30.16 -20.24 -50.43
C GLY A 277 -30.29 -18.78 -50.02
N ILE A 278 -29.17 -18.06 -49.78
CA ILE A 278 -29.21 -16.64 -49.44
C ILE A 278 -29.56 -15.83 -50.68
N SER A 279 -30.70 -15.17 -50.66
CA SER A 279 -31.14 -14.34 -51.78
C SER A 279 -30.14 -13.24 -52.13
N PHE A 280 -30.07 -12.87 -53.44
CA PHE A 280 -29.18 -11.80 -53.87
C PHE A 280 -29.25 -10.54 -53.01
N MET A 281 -30.47 -10.03 -52.74
CA MET A 281 -30.65 -8.79 -51.97
C MET A 281 -30.16 -8.90 -50.52
N ASN A 282 -30.42 -10.03 -49.85
CA ASN A 282 -29.95 -10.24 -48.48
C ASN A 282 -28.43 -10.45 -48.46
N GLY A 283 -27.90 -11.17 -49.42
CA GLY A 283 -26.45 -11.37 -49.60
C GLY A 283 -25.71 -10.04 -49.78
N LYS A 284 -26.20 -9.20 -50.75
CA LYS A 284 -25.62 -7.89 -50.99
C LYS A 284 -25.75 -6.92 -49.82
N ARG A 285 -26.88 -6.96 -49.11
CA ARG A 285 -27.05 -6.16 -47.88
C ARG A 285 -26.00 -6.50 -46.84
N LEU A 286 -25.84 -7.79 -46.55
CA LEU A 286 -24.89 -8.26 -45.56
C LEU A 286 -23.45 -8.00 -45.99
N GLU A 287 -23.15 -8.21 -47.29
CA GLU A 287 -21.86 -7.90 -47.91
C GLU A 287 -21.43 -6.46 -47.66
N TYR A 288 -22.31 -5.50 -47.93
CA TYR A 288 -22.00 -4.08 -47.74
C TYR A 288 -21.91 -3.69 -46.27
N LEU A 289 -22.78 -4.22 -45.38
CA LEU A 289 -22.69 -3.98 -43.97
C LEU A 289 -21.35 -4.43 -43.39
N LEU A 290 -20.91 -5.64 -43.79
CA LEU A 290 -19.61 -6.16 -43.34
C LEU A 290 -18.46 -5.32 -43.91
N LEU A 291 -18.56 -4.90 -45.15
CA LEU A 291 -17.54 -4.08 -45.81
C LEU A 291 -17.39 -2.70 -45.14
N TYR A 292 -18.51 -2.09 -44.73
CA TYR A 292 -18.47 -0.83 -43.96
C TYR A 292 -17.82 -0.98 -42.57
N ALA A 293 -17.83 -2.20 -41.98
CA ALA A 293 -17.21 -2.47 -40.70
C ALA A 293 -15.67 -2.68 -40.75
N VAL A 294 -15.14 -3.03 -41.96
CA VAL A 294 -13.72 -3.38 -42.13
C VAL A 294 -12.79 -2.22 -41.75
N ALA A 295 -12.96 -1.05 -42.37
CA ALA A 295 -12.07 0.08 -42.19
C ALA A 295 -12.13 0.67 -40.74
N PRO A 296 -13.32 0.84 -40.14
CA PRO A 296 -13.43 1.24 -38.73
C PRO A 296 -12.74 0.29 -37.75
N SER A 297 -12.95 -1.01 -37.96
CA SER A 297 -12.37 -2.02 -37.08
C SER A 297 -10.84 -2.04 -37.18
N PHE A 298 -10.31 -1.98 -38.40
CA PHE A 298 -8.87 -1.96 -38.62
C PHE A 298 -8.18 -0.72 -38.09
N TYR A 299 -8.79 0.47 -38.32
CA TYR A 299 -8.28 1.71 -37.71
C TYR A 299 -8.25 1.63 -36.18
N SER A 300 -9.36 1.18 -35.58
CA SER A 300 -9.46 1.03 -34.12
C SER A 300 -8.44 0.04 -33.59
N PHE A 301 -8.22 -1.08 -34.28
CA PHE A 301 -7.17 -2.04 -33.96
C PHE A 301 -5.81 -1.34 -33.84
N ILE A 302 -5.36 -0.66 -34.89
CA ILE A 302 -4.05 0.02 -34.90
C ILE A 302 -3.97 1.09 -33.81
N ARG A 303 -5.06 1.83 -33.61
CA ARG A 303 -5.13 2.91 -32.61
C ARG A 303 -5.00 2.38 -31.17
N PHE A 304 -5.55 1.22 -30.86
CA PHE A 304 -5.46 0.59 -29.54
C PHE A 304 -4.20 -0.29 -29.38
N TYR A 305 -3.68 -0.86 -30.46
CA TYR A 305 -2.48 -1.70 -30.42
C TYR A 305 -1.22 -0.92 -30.01
N TYR A 306 -1.11 0.32 -30.50
CA TYR A 306 0.00 1.20 -30.16
C TYR A 306 -0.48 2.29 -29.19
N ASP A 307 0.22 2.46 -28.09
CA ASP A 307 -0.02 3.55 -27.15
C ASP A 307 0.59 4.86 -27.69
N PHE A 308 -0.13 5.52 -28.58
CA PHE A 308 0.30 6.77 -29.19
C PHE A 308 0.22 7.92 -28.19
N LYS A 309 1.36 8.56 -27.94
CA LYS A 309 1.40 9.78 -27.09
C LYS A 309 0.50 10.88 -27.70
N PRO A 310 -0.35 11.51 -26.90
CA PRO A 310 -1.29 12.52 -27.38
C PRO A 310 -0.55 13.76 -27.90
N SER A 311 -0.50 13.93 -29.22
CA SER A 311 0.01 15.12 -29.90
C SER A 311 -1.14 15.99 -30.44
N ARG A 312 -0.88 17.27 -30.79
CA ARG A 312 -1.90 18.12 -31.44
C ARG A 312 -2.32 17.55 -32.78
N LEU A 313 -1.37 17.03 -33.55
CA LEU A 313 -1.60 16.42 -34.86
C LEU A 313 -2.46 15.15 -34.73
N LEU A 314 -2.14 14.29 -33.78
CA LEU A 314 -2.91 13.07 -33.54
C LEU A 314 -4.36 13.36 -33.13
N ARG A 315 -4.59 14.35 -32.28
CA ARG A 315 -5.95 14.77 -31.88
C ARG A 315 -6.75 15.34 -33.07
N TRP A 316 -6.09 16.09 -33.96
CA TRP A 316 -6.74 16.56 -35.18
C TRP A 316 -7.07 15.41 -36.12
N TRP A 317 -6.16 14.47 -36.31
CA TRP A 317 -6.35 13.23 -37.07
C TRP A 317 -7.48 12.39 -36.50
N ASP A 318 -7.51 12.12 -35.19
CA ASP A 318 -8.59 11.38 -34.52
C ASP A 318 -9.97 12.01 -34.79
N ARG A 319 -10.07 13.35 -34.79
CA ARG A 319 -11.31 14.06 -35.12
C ARG A 319 -11.72 13.85 -36.61
N LEU A 320 -10.78 13.96 -37.53
CA LEU A 320 -11.04 13.68 -38.94
C LEU A 320 -11.53 12.27 -39.11
N VAL A 321 -10.88 11.30 -38.48
CA VAL A 321 -11.27 9.89 -38.54
C VAL A 321 -12.67 9.67 -38.00
N ILE A 322 -13.07 10.28 -36.91
CA ILE A 322 -14.46 10.20 -36.42
C ILE A 322 -15.46 10.64 -37.51
N VAL A 323 -15.18 11.69 -38.24
CA VAL A 323 -16.04 12.13 -39.34
C VAL A 323 -16.07 11.08 -40.46
N LEU A 324 -14.92 10.52 -40.83
CA LEU A 324 -14.86 9.47 -41.85
C LEU A 324 -15.62 8.21 -41.42
N LEU A 325 -15.51 7.83 -40.14
CA LEU A 325 -16.23 6.67 -39.59
C LEU A 325 -17.75 6.90 -39.53
N LEU A 326 -18.20 8.14 -39.32
CA LEU A 326 -19.61 8.49 -39.43
C LEU A 326 -20.14 8.26 -40.83
N VAL A 327 -19.35 8.52 -41.89
CA VAL A 327 -19.73 8.21 -43.26
C VAL A 327 -19.99 6.70 -43.44
N HIS A 328 -19.16 5.83 -42.88
CA HIS A 328 -19.38 4.37 -42.89
C HIS A 328 -20.66 3.97 -42.13
N ALA A 329 -20.90 4.59 -40.96
CA ALA A 329 -22.10 4.34 -40.17
C ALA A 329 -23.38 4.78 -40.89
N VAL A 330 -23.34 5.93 -41.58
CA VAL A 330 -24.47 6.41 -42.40
C VAL A 330 -24.69 5.45 -43.58
N GLY A 331 -23.62 5.00 -44.27
CA GLY A 331 -23.70 4.02 -45.31
C GLY A 331 -24.36 2.71 -44.85
N ALA A 332 -23.93 2.18 -43.72
CA ALA A 332 -24.54 1.01 -43.11
C ALA A 332 -26.04 1.22 -42.79
N LEU A 333 -26.40 2.37 -42.23
CA LEU A 333 -27.79 2.71 -41.94
C LEU A 333 -28.67 2.74 -43.21
N ILE A 334 -28.15 3.34 -44.30
CA ILE A 334 -28.86 3.40 -45.57
C ILE A 334 -29.11 1.95 -46.10
N CYS A 335 -28.11 1.05 -46.00
CA CYS A 335 -28.27 -0.34 -46.39
C CYS A 335 -29.32 -1.06 -45.56
N LEU A 336 -29.47 -0.74 -44.27
CA LEU A 336 -30.46 -1.36 -43.41
C LEU A 336 -31.87 -0.87 -43.70
N VAL A 337 -32.03 0.41 -43.94
CA VAL A 337 -33.35 1.06 -44.04
C VAL A 337 -33.93 0.96 -45.47
N TYR A 338 -33.14 1.14 -46.52
CA TYR A 338 -33.61 1.20 -47.89
C TYR A 338 -33.23 -0.07 -48.69
N PRO A 339 -34.20 -0.94 -49.15
CA PRO A 339 -33.92 -2.14 -49.89
C PRO A 339 -33.69 -1.85 -51.38
N ASN A 340 -32.63 -1.11 -51.71
CA ASN A 340 -32.32 -0.74 -53.10
C ASN A 340 -30.82 -0.94 -53.39
N ALA A 341 -30.50 -2.00 -54.15
CA ALA A 341 -29.11 -2.38 -54.43
C ALA A 341 -28.35 -1.29 -55.24
N ARG A 342 -29.04 -0.54 -56.08
CA ARG A 342 -28.43 0.56 -56.87
C ARG A 342 -28.02 1.72 -55.94
N LEU A 343 -28.89 2.07 -55.01
CA LEU A 343 -28.56 3.07 -53.99
C LEU A 343 -27.36 2.62 -53.16
N TRP A 344 -27.32 1.36 -52.73
CA TRP A 344 -26.21 0.85 -51.92
C TRP A 344 -24.88 0.94 -52.69
N TRP A 345 -24.88 0.63 -54.03
CA TRP A 345 -23.68 0.77 -54.86
C TRP A 345 -23.20 2.23 -54.98
N GLN A 346 -24.12 3.16 -55.16
CA GLN A 346 -23.78 4.59 -55.21
C GLN A 346 -23.19 5.07 -53.87
N VAL A 347 -23.81 4.73 -52.71
CA VAL A 347 -23.31 5.05 -51.36
C VAL A 347 -21.95 4.44 -51.14
N LEU A 348 -21.75 3.18 -51.54
CA LEU A 348 -20.44 2.50 -51.42
C LEU A 348 -19.37 3.27 -52.21
N SER A 349 -19.69 3.77 -53.40
CA SER A 349 -18.71 4.54 -54.17
C SER A 349 -18.24 5.80 -53.49
N PHE A 350 -19.11 6.49 -52.73
CA PHE A 350 -18.71 7.60 -51.85
C PHE A 350 -17.89 7.15 -50.66
N VAL A 351 -18.29 6.05 -49.97
CA VAL A 351 -17.57 5.52 -48.84
C VAL A 351 -16.16 5.06 -49.25
N GLN A 352 -16.00 4.48 -50.40
CA GLN A 352 -14.68 4.07 -50.91
C GLN A 352 -13.68 5.23 -51.03
N LEU A 353 -14.13 6.48 -51.21
CA LEU A 353 -13.24 7.65 -51.22
C LEU A 353 -12.56 7.90 -49.86
N THR A 354 -13.13 7.40 -48.75
CA THR A 354 -12.55 7.49 -47.43
C THR A 354 -11.39 6.51 -47.22
N TRP A 355 -11.36 5.39 -47.95
CA TRP A 355 -10.39 4.30 -47.72
C TRP A 355 -8.95 4.71 -47.99
N PRO A 356 -8.59 5.39 -49.10
CA PRO A 356 -7.22 5.89 -49.31
C PRO A 356 -6.74 6.80 -48.17
N VAL A 357 -7.64 7.65 -47.64
CA VAL A 357 -7.31 8.59 -46.54
C VAL A 357 -7.01 7.81 -45.28
N LEU A 358 -7.87 6.86 -44.91
CA LEU A 358 -7.66 6.00 -43.73
C LEU A 358 -6.41 5.14 -43.89
N PHE A 359 -6.20 4.55 -45.08
CA PHE A 359 -5.03 3.73 -45.39
C PHE A 359 -3.73 4.51 -45.25
N LEU A 360 -3.64 5.69 -45.84
CA LEU A 360 -2.45 6.56 -45.76
C LEU A 360 -2.20 7.05 -44.31
N GLY A 361 -3.26 7.37 -43.56
CA GLY A 361 -3.16 7.74 -42.19
C GLY A 361 -2.65 6.61 -41.30
N ILE A 362 -3.19 5.40 -41.46
CA ILE A 362 -2.70 4.20 -40.74
C ILE A 362 -1.24 3.94 -41.10
N LEU A 363 -0.91 4.02 -42.37
CA LEU A 363 0.45 3.81 -42.87
C LEU A 363 1.43 4.83 -42.27
N ALA A 364 1.04 6.09 -42.19
CA ALA A 364 1.84 7.14 -41.55
C ALA A 364 2.06 6.88 -40.03
N MET A 365 1.02 6.41 -39.33
CA MET A 365 1.11 6.01 -37.93
C MET A 365 2.08 4.84 -37.75
N LEU A 366 1.97 3.81 -38.59
CA LEU A 366 2.86 2.65 -38.55
C LEU A 366 4.32 3.00 -38.89
N ILE A 367 4.55 3.87 -39.89
CA ILE A 367 5.90 4.37 -40.23
C ILE A 367 6.47 5.14 -39.04
N GLY A 368 5.68 5.94 -38.34
CA GLY A 368 6.10 6.61 -37.10
C GLY A 368 6.59 5.62 -36.05
N GLN A 369 5.86 4.53 -35.85
CA GLN A 369 6.25 3.48 -34.89
C GLN A 369 7.46 2.66 -35.35
N ALA A 370 7.56 2.39 -36.65
CA ALA A 370 8.74 1.71 -37.21
C ALA A 370 10.02 2.57 -37.04
N ARG A 371 9.91 3.89 -37.23
CA ARG A 371 11.03 4.82 -36.97
C ARG A 371 11.39 4.89 -35.49
N ALA A 372 10.44 4.67 -34.60
CA ALA A 372 10.65 4.56 -33.15
C ALA A 372 11.25 3.21 -32.74
N GLY A 373 11.55 2.30 -33.67
CA GLY A 373 12.22 1.03 -33.42
C GLY A 373 11.28 -0.18 -33.27
N SER A 374 9.98 -0.03 -33.49
CA SER A 374 9.05 -1.15 -33.40
C SER A 374 9.18 -2.09 -34.59
N ARG A 375 9.68 -3.31 -34.36
CA ARG A 375 9.72 -4.39 -35.36
C ARG A 375 8.33 -4.83 -35.81
N ASP A 376 7.38 -4.86 -34.89
CA ASP A 376 5.99 -5.22 -35.13
C ASP A 376 5.35 -4.28 -36.17
N ALA A 377 5.66 -2.98 -36.11
CA ALA A 377 5.20 -2.00 -37.08
C ALA A 377 5.71 -2.28 -38.50
N MET A 378 6.95 -2.76 -38.63
CA MET A 378 7.50 -3.13 -39.95
C MET A 378 6.76 -4.32 -40.57
N TYR A 379 6.45 -5.35 -39.80
CA TYR A 379 5.65 -6.50 -40.26
C TYR A 379 4.22 -6.08 -40.60
N MET A 380 3.60 -5.20 -39.82
CA MET A 380 2.28 -4.64 -40.10
C MET A 380 2.26 -3.84 -41.40
N ILE A 381 3.29 -3.00 -41.65
CA ILE A 381 3.43 -2.24 -42.90
C ILE A 381 3.50 -3.19 -44.08
N GLY A 382 4.34 -4.25 -44.01
CA GLY A 382 4.47 -5.23 -45.04
C GLY A 382 3.15 -5.91 -45.38
N GLY A 383 2.47 -6.43 -44.35
CA GLY A 383 1.17 -7.08 -44.50
C GLY A 383 0.08 -6.13 -45.02
N MET A 384 0.05 -4.88 -44.51
CA MET A 384 -0.89 -3.86 -44.97
C MET A 384 -0.67 -3.44 -46.40
N LEU A 385 0.57 -3.33 -46.86
CA LEU A 385 0.88 -3.04 -48.26
C LEU A 385 0.42 -4.18 -49.20
N ILE A 386 0.64 -5.43 -48.78
CA ILE A 386 0.17 -6.61 -49.54
C ILE A 386 -1.37 -6.56 -49.63
N LEU A 387 -2.04 -6.36 -48.53
CA LEU A 387 -3.50 -6.28 -48.46
C LEU A 387 -4.03 -5.11 -49.29
N GLY A 388 -3.43 -3.92 -49.15
CA GLY A 388 -3.80 -2.72 -49.89
C GLY A 388 -3.63 -2.89 -51.39
N LEU A 389 -2.55 -3.53 -51.86
CA LEU A 389 -2.33 -3.83 -53.27
C LEU A 389 -3.37 -4.82 -53.78
N GLY A 390 -3.69 -5.89 -53.01
CA GLY A 390 -4.74 -6.83 -53.36
C GLY A 390 -6.12 -6.17 -53.52
N MET A 391 -6.49 -5.34 -52.52
CA MET A 391 -7.75 -4.58 -52.59
C MET A 391 -7.79 -3.61 -53.76
N PHE A 392 -6.67 -2.93 -54.05
CA PHE A 392 -6.57 -2.02 -55.17
C PHE A 392 -6.74 -2.76 -56.52
N THR A 393 -6.11 -3.91 -56.70
CA THR A 393 -6.27 -4.72 -57.89
C THR A 393 -7.72 -5.18 -58.08
N ASP A 394 -8.39 -5.59 -57.02
CA ASP A 394 -9.79 -6.04 -57.08
C ASP A 394 -10.76 -4.88 -57.33
N VAL A 395 -10.45 -3.65 -56.85
CA VAL A 395 -11.20 -2.45 -57.23
C VAL A 395 -11.03 -2.14 -58.70
N LEU A 396 -9.82 -2.19 -59.28
CA LEU A 396 -9.57 -2.01 -60.70
C LEU A 396 -10.29 -3.08 -61.57
N ARG A 397 -10.27 -4.31 -61.08
CA ARG A 397 -11.04 -5.41 -61.70
C ARG A 397 -12.54 -5.11 -61.67
N SER A 398 -13.07 -4.68 -60.52
CA SER A 398 -14.50 -4.34 -60.38
C SER A 398 -14.94 -3.21 -61.29
N ARG A 399 -14.01 -2.34 -61.70
CA ARG A 399 -14.22 -1.26 -62.66
C ARG A 399 -13.96 -1.64 -64.08
N GLY A 400 -13.65 -2.91 -64.34
CA GLY A 400 -13.37 -3.40 -65.73
C GLY A 400 -12.02 -2.96 -66.25
N VAL A 401 -11.14 -2.32 -65.46
CA VAL A 401 -9.84 -1.82 -65.95
C VAL A 401 -8.84 -2.96 -66.22
N ILE A 402 -8.92 -4.01 -65.39
CA ILE A 402 -8.06 -5.20 -65.49
C ILE A 402 -8.90 -6.46 -65.43
N ASN A 403 -8.49 -7.49 -66.12
CA ASN A 403 -9.16 -8.80 -66.11
C ASN A 403 -8.26 -9.86 -65.46
N LEU A 404 -8.12 -9.70 -64.09
CA LEU A 404 -7.36 -10.65 -63.28
C LEU A 404 -8.31 -11.42 -62.39
N PRO A 405 -7.94 -12.62 -61.88
CA PRO A 405 -8.71 -13.30 -60.85
C PRO A 405 -8.71 -12.48 -59.54
N PRO A 406 -9.69 -12.68 -58.65
CA PRO A 406 -9.73 -11.95 -57.35
C PRO A 406 -8.50 -12.29 -56.53
N VAL A 407 -7.77 -11.25 -56.09
CA VAL A 407 -6.47 -11.37 -55.40
C VAL A 407 -6.58 -11.04 -53.92
N THR A 408 -7.62 -10.32 -53.47
CA THR A 408 -7.76 -9.86 -52.07
C THR A 408 -7.70 -11.02 -51.09
N GLY A 409 -8.25 -12.22 -51.38
CA GLY A 409 -8.15 -13.38 -50.52
C GLY A 409 -6.69 -13.76 -50.25
N TYR A 410 -5.86 -13.86 -51.25
CA TYR A 410 -4.43 -14.19 -51.11
C TYR A 410 -3.66 -13.08 -50.39
N ALA A 411 -3.98 -11.83 -50.70
CA ALA A 411 -3.38 -10.67 -50.03
C ALA A 411 -3.72 -10.63 -48.54
N PHE A 412 -4.95 -11.00 -48.20
CA PHE A 412 -5.36 -11.09 -46.79
C PHE A 412 -4.64 -12.25 -46.08
N PHE A 413 -4.40 -13.35 -46.72
CA PHE A 413 -3.57 -14.45 -46.19
C PHE A 413 -2.15 -13.96 -45.85
N GLY A 414 -1.54 -13.19 -46.74
CA GLY A 414 -0.23 -12.55 -46.46
C GLY A 414 -0.28 -11.61 -45.28
N PHE A 415 -1.34 -10.82 -45.12
CA PHE A 415 -1.55 -9.95 -44.00
C PHE A 415 -1.72 -10.75 -42.70
N VAL A 416 -2.56 -11.77 -42.67
CA VAL A 416 -2.75 -12.66 -41.51
C VAL A 416 -1.46 -13.35 -41.13
N SER A 417 -0.67 -13.79 -42.11
CA SER A 417 0.64 -14.38 -41.85
C SER A 417 1.61 -13.38 -41.18
N SER A 418 1.58 -12.11 -41.62
CA SER A 418 2.38 -11.05 -40.94
C SER A 418 1.94 -10.83 -39.48
N MET A 419 0.64 -10.89 -39.21
CA MET A 419 0.10 -10.81 -37.88
C MET A 419 0.48 -12.01 -37.02
N ALA A 420 0.49 -13.21 -37.56
CA ALA A 420 0.96 -14.41 -36.88
C ALA A 420 2.44 -14.28 -36.48
N LEU A 421 3.30 -13.75 -37.36
CA LEU A 421 4.69 -13.46 -37.04
C LEU A 421 4.85 -12.45 -35.88
N ILE A 422 4.02 -11.41 -35.86
CA ILE A 422 4.01 -10.43 -34.76
C ILE A 422 3.65 -11.12 -33.45
N LEU A 423 2.63 -11.98 -33.47
CA LEU A 423 2.21 -12.72 -32.28
C LEU A 423 3.29 -13.67 -31.77
N VAL A 424 3.94 -14.39 -32.63
CA VAL A 424 5.06 -15.27 -32.29
C VAL A 424 6.20 -14.48 -31.69
N ASN A 425 6.61 -13.39 -32.32
CA ASN A 425 7.68 -12.53 -31.83
C ASN A 425 7.31 -11.88 -30.47
N ARG A 426 6.05 -11.46 -30.28
CA ARG A 426 5.56 -10.95 -29.00
C ARG A 426 5.60 -12.02 -27.93
N PHE A 427 5.15 -13.24 -28.26
CA PHE A 427 5.17 -14.36 -27.30
C PHE A 427 6.60 -14.71 -26.88
N VAL A 428 7.53 -14.82 -27.81
CA VAL A 428 8.95 -15.08 -27.50
C VAL A 428 9.52 -13.98 -26.58
N ARG A 429 9.30 -12.71 -26.95
CA ARG A 429 9.79 -11.57 -26.15
C ARG A 429 9.23 -11.54 -24.73
N VAL A 430 7.90 -11.78 -24.60
CA VAL A 430 7.27 -11.83 -23.27
C VAL A 430 7.81 -12.98 -22.44
N ASN A 431 8.04 -14.15 -23.07
CA ASN A 431 8.65 -15.28 -22.36
C ASN A 431 10.09 -14.98 -21.92
N GLU A 432 10.90 -14.36 -22.78
CA GLU A 432 12.26 -13.94 -22.42
C GLU A 432 12.25 -12.92 -21.27
N GLU A 433 11.35 -11.91 -21.31
CA GLU A 433 11.18 -10.95 -20.23
C GLU A 433 10.74 -11.60 -18.91
N VAL A 434 9.84 -12.59 -18.97
CA VAL A 434 9.37 -13.34 -17.79
C VAL A 434 10.50 -14.19 -17.22
N GLU A 435 11.30 -14.83 -18.09
CA GLU A 435 12.43 -15.66 -17.68
C GLU A 435 13.54 -14.81 -17.03
N ASP A 436 13.88 -13.67 -17.63
CA ASP A 436 14.81 -12.68 -17.06
C ASP A 436 14.29 -12.12 -15.71
N LEU A 437 12.98 -11.83 -15.65
CA LEU A 437 12.35 -11.35 -14.43
C LEU A 437 12.39 -12.39 -13.31
N ASN A 438 12.11 -13.66 -13.66
CA ASN A 438 12.16 -14.77 -12.71
C ASN A 438 13.60 -14.98 -12.18
N GLN A 439 14.61 -15.01 -13.06
CA GLN A 439 16.00 -15.16 -12.66
C GLN A 439 16.47 -13.98 -11.77
N ASN A 440 16.03 -12.76 -12.11
CA ASN A 440 16.33 -11.58 -11.31
C ASN A 440 15.59 -11.61 -9.96
N LEU A 441 14.34 -12.13 -9.95
CA LEU A 441 13.56 -12.30 -8.72
C LEU A 441 14.19 -13.36 -7.82
N GLU A 442 14.56 -14.52 -8.36
CA GLU A 442 15.25 -15.58 -7.62
C GLU A 442 16.55 -15.07 -7.00
N ARG A 443 17.37 -14.36 -7.77
CA ARG A 443 18.62 -13.75 -7.25
C ARG A 443 18.34 -12.73 -6.14
N LYS A 444 17.30 -11.88 -6.30
CA LYS A 444 16.90 -10.94 -5.26
C LYS A 444 16.36 -11.64 -4.01
N VAL A 445 15.57 -12.70 -4.19
CA VAL A 445 15.05 -13.51 -3.07
C VAL A 445 16.21 -14.16 -2.32
N GLU A 446 17.15 -14.76 -3.04
CA GLU A 446 18.35 -15.38 -2.43
C GLU A 446 19.18 -14.33 -1.66
N GLN A 447 19.49 -13.20 -2.27
CA GLN A 447 20.21 -12.10 -1.62
C GLN A 447 19.46 -11.56 -0.38
N ARG A 448 18.13 -11.39 -0.50
CA ARG A 448 17.31 -10.93 0.63
C ARG A 448 17.23 -11.97 1.74
N THR A 449 17.15 -13.25 1.39
CA THR A 449 17.14 -14.35 2.36
C THR A 449 18.49 -14.42 3.09
N GLU A 450 19.59 -14.30 2.38
CA GLU A 450 20.92 -14.26 2.98
C GLU A 450 21.10 -13.03 3.90
N GLN A 451 20.69 -11.84 3.44
CA GLN A 451 20.70 -10.63 4.27
C GLN A 451 19.81 -10.77 5.51
N LEU A 452 18.61 -11.34 5.33
CA LEU A 452 17.68 -11.56 6.44
C LEU A 452 18.26 -12.55 7.46
N ASN A 453 18.84 -13.67 7.00
CA ASN A 453 19.46 -14.66 7.86
C ASN A 453 20.66 -14.06 8.62
N LYS A 454 21.49 -13.25 7.93
CA LYS A 454 22.59 -12.54 8.58
C LYS A 454 22.07 -11.56 9.61
N SER A 455 21.09 -10.73 9.25
CA SER A 455 20.48 -9.76 10.18
C SER A 455 19.79 -10.48 11.35
N LEU A 456 19.11 -11.61 11.10
CA LEU A 456 18.49 -12.42 12.15
C LEU A 456 19.53 -12.97 13.12
N SER A 457 20.65 -13.49 12.60
CA SER A 457 21.73 -14.00 13.43
C SER A 457 22.42 -12.90 14.26
N GLU A 458 22.60 -11.70 13.66
CA GLU A 458 23.12 -10.52 14.38
C GLU A 458 22.16 -10.07 15.49
N VAL A 459 20.85 -9.99 15.20
CA VAL A 459 19.82 -9.64 16.19
C VAL A 459 19.75 -10.68 17.31
N GLN A 460 19.85 -11.98 16.96
CA GLN A 460 19.88 -13.06 17.97
C GLN A 460 21.15 -12.97 18.84
N ALA A 461 22.30 -12.70 18.25
CA ALA A 461 23.55 -12.52 18.99
C ALA A 461 23.49 -11.32 19.92
N LEU A 462 22.96 -10.17 19.43
CA LEU A 462 22.74 -8.97 20.25
C LEU A 462 21.75 -9.23 21.38
N LYS A 463 20.66 -9.96 21.11
CA LYS A 463 19.70 -10.33 22.16
C LYS A 463 20.33 -11.19 23.24
N VAL A 464 21.11 -12.20 22.87
CA VAL A 464 21.81 -13.06 23.84
C VAL A 464 22.81 -12.23 24.66
N GLN A 465 23.53 -11.33 24.02
CA GLN A 465 24.42 -10.40 24.73
C GLN A 465 23.63 -9.52 25.69
N GLN A 466 22.56 -8.89 25.24
CA GLN A 466 21.70 -8.03 26.04
C GLN A 466 21.10 -8.76 27.24
N ASP A 467 20.59 -9.99 27.03
CA ASP A 467 20.06 -10.81 28.12
C ASP A 467 21.18 -11.21 29.12
N GLY A 468 22.41 -11.35 28.62
CA GLY A 468 23.60 -11.55 29.49
C GLY A 468 23.93 -10.32 30.33
N ASP A 469 23.89 -9.14 29.74
CA ASP A 469 24.10 -7.87 30.44
C ASP A 469 22.99 -7.62 31.48
N TYR A 470 21.74 -7.92 31.15
CA TYR A 470 20.62 -7.88 32.10
C TYR A 470 20.85 -8.82 33.29
N PHE A 471 21.28 -10.05 32.99
CA PHE A 471 21.55 -11.03 34.04
C PHE A 471 22.67 -10.58 34.99
N LEU A 472 23.77 -10.08 34.45
CA LEU A 472 24.86 -9.55 35.28
C LEU A 472 24.41 -8.37 36.14
N THR A 473 23.62 -7.45 35.55
CA THR A 473 23.10 -6.27 36.27
C THR A 473 22.13 -6.71 37.39
N SER A 474 21.24 -7.66 37.12
CA SER A 474 20.29 -8.17 38.12
C SER A 474 21.01 -8.84 39.31
N LEU A 475 22.13 -9.54 39.04
CA LEU A 475 22.96 -10.11 40.10
C LEU A 475 23.62 -9.05 41.00
N LEU A 476 23.92 -7.87 40.45
CA LEU A 476 24.51 -6.78 41.23
C LEU A 476 23.44 -6.02 42.06
N ILE A 477 22.24 -5.87 41.53
CA ILE A 477 21.14 -5.17 42.21
C ILE A 477 20.52 -6.04 43.30
N GLY A 478 20.31 -7.32 43.03
CA GLY A 478 19.63 -8.23 43.98
C GLY A 478 20.08 -8.11 45.43
N PRO A 479 21.41 -8.10 45.75
CA PRO A 479 21.89 -7.95 47.09
C PRO A 479 21.72 -6.54 47.71
N LEU A 480 21.29 -5.53 46.96
CA LEU A 480 21.12 -4.14 47.42
C LEU A 480 19.70 -3.89 47.91
N GLY A 481 18.73 -4.60 47.33
CA GLY A 481 17.35 -4.56 47.78
C GLY A 481 17.00 -5.73 48.70
N GLY A 482 15.92 -5.56 49.45
CA GLY A 482 15.42 -6.58 50.34
C GLY A 482 15.22 -6.16 51.77
N ASN A 483 14.72 -7.07 52.61
CA ASN A 483 14.51 -6.81 54.04
C ASN A 483 15.69 -7.37 54.87
N PHE A 484 16.54 -6.47 55.32
CA PHE A 484 17.68 -6.74 56.22
C PHE A 484 17.45 -6.19 57.60
N ALA A 485 16.29 -5.62 57.89
CA ALA A 485 15.92 -5.08 59.18
C ALA A 485 15.34 -6.16 60.10
N SER A 486 15.53 -6.01 61.37
CA SER A 486 14.93 -6.85 62.39
C SER A 486 14.27 -5.97 63.45
N SER A 487 12.96 -5.89 63.50
CA SER A 487 12.23 -5.14 64.55
C SER A 487 11.32 -6.07 65.31
N ARG A 488 11.09 -5.72 66.61
CA ARG A 488 10.09 -6.41 67.44
C ARG A 488 8.76 -5.66 67.50
N THR A 489 8.75 -4.44 67.06
CA THR A 489 7.58 -3.52 67.04
C THR A 489 7.03 -3.22 65.70
N LEU A 490 7.80 -3.52 64.62
CA LEU A 490 7.39 -3.29 63.24
C LEU A 490 7.21 -4.60 62.51
N SER A 491 6.08 -4.77 61.86
CA SER A 491 5.83 -5.79 60.82
C SER A 491 6.24 -5.22 59.48
N LEU A 492 7.19 -5.86 58.79
CA LEU A 492 7.86 -5.33 57.61
C LEU A 492 7.68 -6.29 56.42
N GLU A 493 6.99 -5.82 55.41
CA GLU A 493 6.86 -6.56 54.14
C GLU A 493 7.35 -5.69 52.98
N LEU A 494 7.86 -6.34 51.97
CA LEU A 494 8.20 -5.66 50.70
C LEU A 494 7.84 -6.53 49.48
N HIS A 495 7.47 -5.87 48.39
CA HIS A 495 7.20 -6.48 47.12
C HIS A 495 7.87 -5.67 46.06
N VAL A 496 8.56 -6.33 45.12
CA VAL A 496 9.14 -5.71 43.94
C VAL A 496 8.91 -6.64 42.76
N THR A 497 8.29 -6.12 41.71
CA THR A 497 8.09 -6.80 40.45
C THR A 497 8.51 -5.88 39.33
N GLN A 498 9.53 -6.29 38.62
CA GLN A 498 10.03 -5.52 37.47
C GLN A 498 9.27 -5.91 36.20
N LYS A 499 8.88 -4.95 35.40
CA LYS A 499 8.11 -5.19 34.18
C LYS A 499 8.90 -5.95 33.13
N LYS A 500 10.20 -5.71 33.01
CA LYS A 500 11.04 -6.36 32.03
C LYS A 500 11.51 -7.70 32.51
N ARG A 501 10.95 -8.75 31.90
CA ARG A 501 11.39 -10.13 32.07
C ARG A 501 12.37 -10.53 30.98
N PHE A 502 13.37 -11.32 31.31
CA PHE A 502 14.36 -11.84 30.37
C PHE A 502 14.77 -13.26 30.73
N HIS A 503 15.29 -13.98 29.72
CA HIS A 503 15.77 -15.35 29.90
C HIS A 503 17.25 -15.39 29.54
N PHE A 504 18.07 -15.80 30.48
CA PHE A 504 19.47 -16.04 30.21
C PHE A 504 19.85 -17.48 30.60
N ARG A 505 20.15 -18.30 29.60
CA ARG A 505 20.41 -19.72 29.75
C ARG A 505 19.21 -20.43 30.40
N ARG A 506 19.39 -20.87 31.67
CA ARG A 506 18.36 -21.55 32.50
C ARG A 506 17.66 -20.61 33.48
N TRP A 507 18.06 -19.38 33.52
CA TRP A 507 17.57 -18.39 34.48
C TRP A 507 16.50 -17.53 33.86
N GLU A 508 15.42 -17.39 34.57
CA GLU A 508 14.40 -16.37 34.32
C GLU A 508 14.52 -15.34 35.41
N ALA A 509 14.63 -14.09 35.04
CA ALA A 509 14.78 -12.99 35.97
C ALA A 509 14.13 -11.72 35.43
N GLU A 510 14.00 -10.75 36.32
CA GLU A 510 13.41 -9.43 36.04
C GLU A 510 14.48 -8.36 36.23
N ILE A 511 14.32 -7.23 35.50
CA ILE A 511 15.20 -6.07 35.61
C ILE A 511 14.41 -4.78 35.38
N GLY A 512 14.64 -3.80 36.23
CA GLY A 512 13.98 -2.49 36.17
C GLY A 512 14.60 -1.46 37.08
N GLY A 513 13.91 -0.35 37.25
CA GLY A 513 14.37 0.81 38.02
C GLY A 513 14.01 0.82 39.49
N ASP A 514 13.09 -0.04 39.91
CA ASP A 514 12.56 -0.05 41.28
C ASP A 514 13.50 -0.77 42.25
N LEU A 515 13.73 -0.13 43.39
CA LEU A 515 14.52 -0.68 44.47
C LEU A 515 13.86 -0.42 45.85
N CYS A 516 13.59 -1.52 46.58
CA CYS A 516 13.15 -1.46 47.97
C CYS A 516 14.22 -2.00 48.88
N ALA A 517 14.53 -1.34 49.96
CA ALA A 517 15.49 -1.81 50.95
C ALA A 517 15.11 -1.40 52.36
N LEU A 518 15.21 -2.32 53.29
CA LEU A 518 14.98 -2.13 54.70
C LEU A 518 16.23 -2.54 55.49
N TYR A 519 16.74 -1.66 56.31
CA TYR A 519 17.93 -1.86 57.15
C TYR A 519 17.71 -1.41 58.56
N ASP A 520 18.57 -1.84 59.49
CA ASP A 520 18.65 -1.31 60.86
C ASP A 520 19.81 -0.32 61.00
N VAL A 521 19.65 0.72 61.72
CA VAL A 521 20.78 1.56 62.19
C VAL A 521 20.61 1.89 63.68
N THR A 522 21.72 2.14 64.39
CA THR A 522 21.70 2.59 65.78
C THR A 522 22.22 4.00 65.80
N LEU A 523 21.36 4.94 66.21
CA LEU A 523 21.71 6.35 66.36
C LEU A 523 21.50 6.76 67.82
N ARG A 524 22.55 7.28 68.44
CA ARG A 524 22.54 7.67 69.83
C ARG A 524 22.05 6.57 70.84
N GLY A 525 22.36 5.35 70.50
CA GLY A 525 21.96 4.17 71.27
C GLY A 525 20.52 3.70 71.09
N ARG A 526 19.77 4.33 70.19
CA ARG A 526 18.43 3.90 69.80
C ARG A 526 18.46 3.21 68.47
N LYS A 527 17.66 2.18 68.32
CA LYS A 527 17.50 1.41 67.11
C LYS A 527 16.43 2.06 66.22
N TYR A 528 16.76 2.24 64.96
CA TYR A 528 15.86 2.73 63.90
C TYR A 528 15.82 1.72 62.78
N THR A 529 14.61 1.48 62.28
CA THR A 529 14.41 0.78 61.02
C THR A 529 14.48 1.84 59.90
N VAL A 530 15.42 1.66 58.99
CA VAL A 530 15.62 2.50 57.78
C VAL A 530 14.90 1.90 56.63
N LEU A 531 14.15 2.70 55.91
CA LEU A 531 13.42 2.32 54.71
C LEU A 531 13.84 3.16 53.52
N LEU A 532 13.94 2.51 52.39
CA LEU A 532 14.15 3.11 51.09
C LEU A 532 13.19 2.45 50.08
N ASN A 533 12.36 3.23 49.43
CA ASN A 533 11.66 2.87 48.21
C ASN A 533 12.05 3.90 47.16
N GLY A 534 12.63 3.45 46.05
CA GLY A 534 13.12 4.34 45.01
C GLY A 534 12.84 3.76 43.63
N ASP A 535 12.53 4.68 42.75
CA ASP A 535 12.29 4.39 41.33
C ASP A 535 13.23 5.23 40.48
N ALA A 536 14.12 4.57 39.73
CA ALA A 536 15.08 5.20 38.83
C ALA A 536 14.52 5.32 37.43
N MET A 537 14.53 6.53 36.91
CA MET A 537 14.05 6.85 35.58
C MET A 537 14.73 6.00 34.50
N GLY A 538 13.95 5.46 33.56
CA GLY A 538 14.43 4.68 32.42
C GLY A 538 13.95 3.24 32.47
N LYS A 539 13.86 2.61 31.28
CA LYS A 539 13.34 1.25 31.17
C LYS A 539 14.47 0.22 31.10
N SER A 540 14.24 -0.94 31.73
CA SER A 540 15.17 -2.07 31.68
C SER A 540 16.57 -1.72 32.20
N ILE A 541 17.61 -1.81 31.38
CA ILE A 541 19.01 -1.62 31.80
C ILE A 541 19.29 -0.20 32.29
N GLN A 542 18.63 0.79 31.74
CA GLN A 542 18.84 2.18 32.09
C GLN A 542 18.31 2.46 33.50
N GLY A 543 17.06 2.09 33.80
CA GLY A 543 16.51 2.17 35.14
C GLY A 543 17.30 1.32 36.15
N ALA A 544 17.66 0.09 35.75
CA ALA A 544 18.50 -0.80 36.54
C ALA A 544 19.86 -0.17 36.90
N GLY A 545 20.46 0.59 36.00
CA GLY A 545 21.68 1.35 36.29
C GLY A 545 21.49 2.36 37.40
N GLY A 546 20.38 3.10 37.39
CA GLY A 546 20.01 4.03 38.45
C GLY A 546 19.74 3.35 39.79
N ALA A 547 18.97 2.23 39.76
CA ALA A 547 18.71 1.43 40.95
C ALA A 547 19.99 0.85 41.55
N LEU A 548 20.94 0.41 40.70
CA LEU A 548 22.26 -0.05 41.16
C LEU A 548 23.05 1.02 41.87
N VAL A 549 23.10 2.21 41.31
CA VAL A 549 23.78 3.37 41.94
C VAL A 549 23.09 3.75 43.23
N LEU A 550 21.75 3.89 43.23
CA LEU A 550 20.95 4.21 44.42
C LEU A 550 21.22 3.23 45.55
N GLY A 551 21.08 1.94 45.25
CA GLY A 551 21.28 0.88 46.26
C GLY A 551 22.71 0.82 46.73
N THR A 552 23.72 0.99 45.86
CA THR A 552 25.14 0.95 46.27
C THR A 552 25.50 2.12 47.20
N VAL A 553 25.11 3.32 46.85
CA VAL A 553 25.39 4.51 47.69
C VAL A 553 24.63 4.40 49.00
N PHE A 554 23.35 4.03 48.96
CA PHE A 554 22.55 3.85 50.16
C PHE A 554 23.12 2.77 51.10
N LYS A 555 23.46 1.61 50.60
CA LYS A 555 24.11 0.54 51.37
C LYS A 555 25.46 0.99 51.95
N SER A 556 26.21 1.79 51.21
CA SER A 556 27.47 2.38 51.69
C SER A 556 27.23 3.30 52.92
N VAL A 557 26.17 4.16 52.85
CA VAL A 557 25.77 4.99 54.00
C VAL A 557 25.43 4.13 55.24
N ILE A 558 24.59 3.10 55.05
CA ILE A 558 24.22 2.15 56.12
C ILE A 558 25.48 1.49 56.71
N THR A 559 26.36 0.93 55.85
CA THR A 559 27.56 0.25 56.27
C THR A 559 28.50 1.17 57.07
N ARG A 560 28.73 2.39 56.61
CA ARG A 560 29.54 3.38 57.30
C ARG A 560 28.93 3.78 58.64
N THR A 561 27.58 3.92 58.73
CA THR A 561 26.90 4.20 59.96
C THR A 561 27.15 3.12 61.02
N HIS A 562 27.25 1.87 60.63
CA HIS A 562 27.60 0.77 61.53
C HIS A 562 29.08 0.77 61.91
N MET A 563 29.99 1.20 61.05
CA MET A 563 31.42 1.12 61.27
C MET A 563 32.01 2.32 62.02
N ASP A 564 31.43 3.52 61.81
CA ASP A 564 31.93 4.77 62.38
C ASP A 564 31.08 5.22 63.56
N PRO A 565 31.63 5.16 64.80
CA PRO A 565 30.95 5.59 66.00
C PRO A 565 30.54 7.08 65.96
N ALA A 566 31.20 7.91 65.16
CA ALA A 566 30.84 9.33 65.01
C ALA A 566 29.49 9.49 64.30
N LEU A 567 29.23 8.67 63.25
CA LEU A 567 27.96 8.64 62.56
C LEU A 567 26.82 8.11 63.44
N GLY A 568 27.11 7.10 64.28
CA GLY A 568 26.16 6.60 65.25
C GLY A 568 25.78 7.60 66.37
N LYS A 569 26.50 8.72 66.55
CA LYS A 569 26.15 9.79 67.47
C LYS A 569 25.25 10.85 66.86
N LYS A 570 24.97 10.81 65.54
CA LYS A 570 24.07 11.76 64.89
C LYS A 570 22.62 11.60 65.34
N TYR A 571 21.88 12.66 65.29
CA TYR A 571 20.42 12.61 65.42
C TYR A 571 19.78 12.16 64.06
N PRO A 572 18.59 11.57 64.12
CA PRO A 572 17.95 11.05 62.90
C PRO A 572 17.77 12.08 61.79
N GLU A 573 17.47 13.35 62.17
CA GLU A 573 17.32 14.45 61.24
C GLU A 573 18.60 14.74 60.44
N HIS A 574 19.73 14.79 61.14
CA HIS A 574 21.04 15.02 60.51
C HIS A 574 21.51 13.82 59.71
N TRP A 575 21.29 12.61 60.21
CA TRP A 575 21.62 11.39 59.47
C TRP A 575 20.86 11.33 58.16
N LEU A 576 19.55 11.61 58.18
CA LEU A 576 18.68 11.56 57.02
C LEU A 576 19.04 12.64 56.00
N LYS A 577 19.35 13.87 56.46
CA LYS A 577 19.87 14.93 55.60
C LYS A 577 21.17 14.53 54.92
N ASP A 578 22.14 13.97 55.66
CA ASP A 578 23.43 13.60 55.09
C ASP A 578 23.28 12.45 54.09
N CYS A 579 22.41 11.47 54.37
CA CYS A 579 22.09 10.39 53.46
C CYS A 579 21.50 10.93 52.14
N PHE A 580 20.56 11.85 52.22
CA PHE A 580 19.98 12.48 51.02
C PHE A 580 21.05 13.25 50.24
N LEU A 581 21.89 14.04 50.88
CA LEU A 581 22.93 14.85 50.24
C LEU A 581 23.97 13.96 49.54
N GLU A 582 24.34 12.83 50.11
CA GLU A 582 25.26 11.87 49.47
C GLU A 582 24.65 11.28 48.21
N LEU A 583 23.37 10.91 48.24
CA LEU A 583 22.65 10.43 47.08
C LEU A 583 22.51 11.54 46.02
N GLN A 584 22.07 12.71 46.41
CA GLN A 584 21.92 13.88 45.51
C GLN A 584 23.22 14.21 44.76
N ASN A 585 24.33 14.28 45.48
CA ASN A 585 25.65 14.60 44.93
C ASN A 585 26.08 13.57 43.85
N VAL A 586 25.74 12.31 44.05
CA VAL A 586 26.04 11.28 43.06
C VAL A 586 25.13 11.42 41.84
N PHE A 587 23.81 11.62 42.04
CA PHE A 587 22.87 11.69 40.92
C PHE A 587 22.97 12.97 40.10
N VAL A 588 23.32 14.12 40.73
CA VAL A 588 23.61 15.38 40.01
C VAL A 588 24.75 15.19 39.01
N SER A 589 25.75 14.35 39.34
CA SER A 589 26.86 14.09 38.38
C SER A 589 26.45 13.44 37.07
N PHE A 590 25.21 13.00 36.96
CA PHE A 590 24.64 12.46 35.69
C PHE A 590 24.00 13.55 34.83
N ASP A 591 24.14 14.84 35.14
CA ASP A 591 23.66 15.98 34.34
C ASP A 591 22.17 15.85 33.94
N GLY A 592 21.31 15.31 34.80
CA GLY A 592 19.89 15.08 34.54
C GLY A 592 19.55 13.87 33.64
N TYR A 593 20.54 13.11 33.16
CA TYR A 593 20.26 11.90 32.38
C TYR A 593 19.78 10.72 33.23
N MET A 594 19.94 10.80 34.54
CA MET A 594 19.47 9.80 35.49
C MET A 594 18.83 10.50 36.69
N LEU A 595 17.52 10.43 36.78
CA LEU A 595 16.76 10.95 37.89
C LEU A 595 16.16 9.79 38.68
N VAL A 596 16.02 9.98 40.00
CA VAL A 596 15.41 9.00 40.89
C VAL A 596 14.40 9.66 41.80
N SER A 597 13.17 9.14 41.78
CA SER A 597 12.20 9.44 42.84
C SER A 597 12.37 8.46 43.99
N ALA A 598 12.33 8.94 45.22
CA ALA A 598 12.41 8.00 46.34
C ALA A 598 11.84 8.58 47.66
N VAL A 599 11.37 7.65 48.48
CA VAL A 599 11.15 7.90 49.91
C VAL A 599 12.27 7.24 50.70
N ILE A 600 12.92 8.05 51.59
CA ILE A 600 13.88 7.56 52.56
C ILE A 600 13.33 7.88 53.95
N GLY A 601 13.26 6.91 54.85
CA GLY A 601 12.72 7.12 56.16
C GLY A 601 13.47 6.34 57.25
N LEU A 602 13.31 6.83 58.48
CA LEU A 602 13.78 6.23 59.74
C LEU A 602 12.58 6.08 60.66
N VAL A 603 12.27 4.88 61.08
CA VAL A 603 11.27 4.60 62.11
C VAL A 603 11.96 4.26 63.39
N ASP A 604 11.71 4.99 64.48
CA ASP A 604 12.18 4.64 65.83
C ASP A 604 11.40 3.42 66.33
N ASP A 605 12.10 2.31 66.53
CA ASP A 605 11.52 1.03 66.93
C ASP A 605 10.81 1.12 68.29
N VAL A 606 11.14 2.10 69.12
CA VAL A 606 10.61 2.21 70.51
C VAL A 606 9.28 3.00 70.51
N ASN A 607 9.23 4.13 69.85
CA ASN A 607 8.11 5.09 70.05
C ASN A 607 7.32 5.33 68.73
N GLY A 608 7.66 4.62 67.62
CA GLY A 608 6.98 4.76 66.37
C GLY A 608 7.16 6.10 65.66
N MET A 609 8.20 6.86 66.02
CA MET A 609 8.47 8.14 65.38
C MET A 609 9.11 7.92 63.99
N LEU A 610 8.42 8.32 62.94
CA LEU A 610 8.89 8.34 61.57
C LEU A 610 9.52 9.70 61.25
N TYR A 611 10.75 9.65 60.72
CA TYR A 611 11.43 10.77 60.08
C TYR A 611 11.59 10.37 58.63
N TYR A 612 11.15 11.21 57.66
CA TYR A 612 11.26 10.81 56.26
C TYR A 612 11.45 12.01 55.34
N ILE A 613 11.96 11.69 54.17
CA ILE A 613 12.11 12.60 53.05
C ILE A 613 11.41 11.93 51.87
N ASN A 614 10.57 12.69 51.15
CA ASN A 614 9.97 12.28 49.89
C ASN A 614 10.55 13.15 48.76
N ALA A 615 11.24 12.53 47.81
CA ALA A 615 11.86 13.17 46.67
C ALA A 615 11.00 12.89 45.41
N GLU A 616 9.89 13.62 45.26
CA GLU A 616 8.89 13.46 44.20
C GLU A 616 8.49 12.00 43.98
N HIS A 617 8.34 11.24 45.03
CA HIS A 617 7.84 9.87 44.98
C HIS A 617 6.34 9.84 45.33
N PRO A 618 5.56 8.84 44.88
CA PRO A 618 4.13 8.77 45.21
C PRO A 618 3.87 8.85 46.72
N GLY A 619 2.78 9.54 47.11
CA GLY A 619 2.44 9.83 48.49
C GLY A 619 2.31 8.56 49.35
N ILE A 620 2.78 8.64 50.60
CA ILE A 620 2.67 7.53 51.54
C ILE A 620 1.21 7.33 51.93
N VAL A 621 0.72 6.09 51.91
CA VAL A 621 -0.65 5.76 52.34
C VAL A 621 -0.61 5.22 53.77
N LEU A 622 -1.38 5.82 54.65
CA LEU A 622 -1.57 5.41 56.05
C LEU A 622 -2.94 4.73 56.21
N TYR A 623 -2.95 3.51 56.70
CA TYR A 623 -4.15 2.82 57.16
C TYR A 623 -4.21 2.93 58.69
N ARG A 624 -5.31 3.54 59.19
CA ARG A 624 -5.55 3.75 60.63
C ARG A 624 -7.01 3.53 60.99
N ARG A 625 -7.32 2.67 61.91
CA ARG A 625 -8.67 2.42 62.45
C ARG A 625 -9.74 2.12 61.39
N GLY A 626 -9.40 1.40 60.36
CA GLY A 626 -10.34 0.99 59.28
C GLY A 626 -10.38 1.89 58.05
N GLU A 627 -9.62 2.96 58.06
CA GLU A 627 -9.58 3.90 56.93
C GLU A 627 -8.15 4.10 56.41
N ALA A 628 -7.99 4.07 55.08
CA ALA A 628 -6.76 4.44 54.42
C ALA A 628 -6.85 5.89 53.90
N ARG A 629 -5.75 6.61 53.97
CA ARG A 629 -5.61 7.96 53.45
C ARG A 629 -4.15 8.26 53.10
N PHE A 630 -3.93 9.23 52.27
CA PHE A 630 -2.56 9.76 52.14
C PHE A 630 -2.09 10.36 53.44
N LEU A 631 -0.82 10.14 53.74
CA LEU A 631 -0.14 10.89 54.78
C LEU A 631 0.07 12.29 54.25
N GLU A 632 -0.38 13.32 54.98
CA GLU A 632 -0.22 14.72 54.59
C GLU A 632 1.26 15.05 54.48
N GLU A 633 1.65 15.52 53.33
CA GLU A 633 3.01 15.94 52.99
C GLU A 633 2.98 17.41 52.62
N ASP A 634 3.35 18.26 53.59
CA ASP A 634 3.40 19.71 53.36
C ASP A 634 4.53 20.10 52.38
N ARG A 635 5.51 19.22 52.15
CA ARG A 635 6.73 19.54 51.42
C ARG A 635 7.34 18.29 50.76
N MET A 636 7.40 18.32 49.43
CA MET A 636 8.13 17.35 48.62
C MET A 636 9.45 17.97 48.12
N LEU A 637 10.55 17.23 48.27
CA LEU A 637 11.82 17.60 47.66
C LEU A 637 11.83 17.14 46.20
N ARG A 638 12.67 17.75 45.36
CA ARG A 638 12.88 17.35 43.96
C ARG A 638 13.50 15.96 43.87
N LYS A 639 13.28 15.29 42.75
CA LYS A 639 13.94 14.01 42.42
C LYS A 639 15.46 14.14 42.59
N PHE A 640 16.10 13.07 43.01
CA PHE A 640 17.56 12.97 42.95
C PHE A 640 18.08 13.16 41.53
N GLY A 641 19.15 13.96 41.40
CA GLY A 641 19.77 14.29 40.14
C GLY A 641 19.27 15.56 39.48
N VAL A 642 18.22 16.17 39.99
CA VAL A 642 17.84 17.53 39.60
C VAL A 642 18.84 18.52 40.20
N ASP A 643 19.56 19.25 39.33
CA ASP A 643 20.43 20.35 39.77
C ASP A 643 19.56 21.60 40.00
N ASP A 644 19.31 21.88 41.26
CA ASP A 644 18.49 23.01 41.68
C ASP A 644 19.41 24.09 42.30
N GLU A 645 19.80 25.08 41.47
CA GLU A 645 20.63 26.23 41.89
C GLU A 645 20.02 27.00 43.07
N GLU A 646 18.70 26.87 43.32
CA GLU A 646 17.98 27.49 44.42
C GLU A 646 18.04 26.66 45.71
N MET A 647 18.50 25.41 45.66
CA MET A 647 18.56 24.51 46.80
C MET A 647 19.81 24.80 47.65
N ASP A 648 19.78 25.87 48.39
CA ASP A 648 20.81 26.17 49.37
C ASP A 648 20.81 25.13 50.51
N GLU A 649 21.97 24.84 51.07
CA GLU A 649 22.16 23.94 52.23
C GLU A 649 21.18 24.21 53.36
N GLN A 650 20.63 25.41 53.43
CA GLN A 650 19.69 25.89 54.43
C GLN A 650 18.20 25.64 54.08
N SER A 651 17.84 25.31 52.83
CA SER A 651 16.43 25.08 52.43
C SER A 651 15.94 23.66 52.69
N TRP A 652 16.82 22.80 53.23
CA TRP A 652 16.51 21.44 53.55
C TRP A 652 15.45 21.29 54.64
N THR A 653 14.48 20.40 54.37
CA THR A 653 13.41 20.05 55.31
C THR A 653 13.16 18.55 55.24
N LEU A 654 12.63 18.02 56.30
CA LEU A 654 12.16 16.65 56.40
C LEU A 654 10.79 16.61 57.09
N SER A 655 10.04 15.56 56.87
CA SER A 655 8.74 15.35 57.49
C SER A 655 8.86 14.40 58.66
N THR A 656 8.02 14.62 59.65
CA THR A 656 7.96 13.76 60.85
C THR A 656 6.52 13.33 61.10
N PHE A 657 6.34 12.09 61.48
CA PHE A 657 5.03 11.55 61.84
C PHE A 657 5.14 10.55 62.96
N ARG A 658 4.16 10.49 63.84
CA ARG A 658 4.12 9.51 64.93
C ARG A 658 3.10 8.44 64.64
N LEU A 659 3.58 7.19 64.42
CA LEU A 659 2.75 6.01 64.31
C LEU A 659 2.08 5.69 65.64
N GLN A 660 0.82 5.29 65.57
CA GLN A 660 0.05 4.76 66.68
C GLN A 660 0.01 3.23 66.59
N PRO A 661 -0.09 2.51 67.73
CA PRO A 661 -0.28 1.06 67.71
C PRO A 661 -1.45 0.68 66.79
N GLY A 662 -1.22 -0.25 65.85
CA GLY A 662 -2.16 -0.70 64.85
C GLY A 662 -2.14 0.09 63.53
N ASP A 663 -1.31 1.12 63.42
CA ASP A 663 -1.11 1.82 62.12
C ASP A 663 -0.33 0.92 61.13
N VAL A 664 -0.75 1.00 59.86
CA VAL A 664 -0.03 0.40 58.75
C VAL A 664 0.27 1.46 57.68
N MET A 665 1.50 1.52 57.26
CA MET A 665 1.96 2.49 56.28
C MET A 665 2.39 1.74 55.02
N TYR A 666 1.99 2.28 53.84
CA TYR A 666 2.34 1.74 52.52
C TYR A 666 3.10 2.81 51.74
N ILE A 667 4.25 2.40 51.21
CA ILE A 667 5.11 3.25 50.40
C ILE A 667 5.29 2.47 49.08
N GLY A 668 5.15 3.10 47.92
CA GLY A 668 5.31 2.41 46.65
C GLY A 668 5.65 3.33 45.48
N SER A 669 6.24 2.77 44.46
CA SER A 669 6.52 3.46 43.20
C SER A 669 5.24 3.82 42.45
N ASP A 670 5.37 4.58 41.35
CA ASP A 670 4.24 4.97 40.52
C ASP A 670 3.58 3.81 39.78
N GLY A 671 4.26 2.66 39.64
CA GLY A 671 3.66 1.43 39.13
C GLY A 671 2.41 0.94 39.89
N ARG A 672 2.19 1.44 41.14
CA ARG A 672 0.94 1.17 41.87
C ARG A 672 -0.24 2.00 41.34
N ASP A 673 0.03 3.13 40.71
CA ASP A 673 -0.95 4.09 40.23
C ASP A 673 -1.09 3.99 38.71
N ASP A 674 -0.01 3.66 37.96
CA ASP A 674 0.07 3.55 36.51
C ASP A 674 -0.40 2.17 35.99
N LEU A 675 -1.70 1.91 36.07
CA LEU A 675 -2.31 0.65 35.64
C LEU A 675 -3.04 0.77 34.31
N GLU A 676 -2.92 -0.25 33.44
CA GLU A 676 -3.69 -0.35 32.21
C GLU A 676 -5.11 -0.83 32.50
N MET A 677 -6.08 0.08 32.41
CA MET A 677 -7.49 -0.17 32.66
C MET A 677 -8.24 -0.76 31.46
N GLY A 678 -7.60 -0.79 30.27
CA GLY A 678 -8.17 -1.30 29.04
C GLY A 678 -7.55 -0.67 27.80
N GLN A 679 -8.18 -0.87 26.65
CA GLN A 679 -7.74 -0.27 25.39
C GLN A 679 -8.90 0.44 24.70
N THR A 680 -8.60 1.56 24.04
CA THR A 680 -9.55 2.26 23.17
C THR A 680 -9.83 1.44 21.90
N SER A 681 -10.90 1.81 21.17
CA SER A 681 -11.24 1.21 19.86
C SER A 681 -10.07 1.29 18.84
N ASP A 682 -9.16 2.24 19.02
CA ASP A 682 -7.98 2.44 18.15
C ASP A 682 -6.73 1.71 18.68
N GLY A 683 -6.88 0.86 19.72
CA GLY A 683 -5.79 0.06 20.27
C GLY A 683 -4.83 0.84 21.19
N LYS A 684 -5.16 2.06 21.61
CA LYS A 684 -4.37 2.81 22.59
C LYS A 684 -4.73 2.35 24.01
N ARG A 685 -3.73 2.21 24.86
CA ARG A 685 -3.91 1.87 26.28
C ARG A 685 -4.58 3.00 27.02
N ILE A 686 -5.50 2.65 27.90
CA ILE A 686 -6.14 3.56 28.86
C ILE A 686 -5.42 3.34 30.17
N ILE A 687 -4.75 4.36 30.68
CA ILE A 687 -4.06 4.34 31.98
C ILE A 687 -5.00 4.85 33.03
N ASN A 688 -4.86 4.34 34.24
CA ASN A 688 -5.61 4.81 35.40
C ASN A 688 -5.35 6.30 35.65
N GLU A 689 -6.43 7.07 35.82
CA GLU A 689 -6.41 8.50 36.17
C GLU A 689 -6.96 8.75 37.58
N ASP A 690 -7.31 7.71 38.32
CA ASP A 690 -7.89 7.81 39.65
C ASP A 690 -6.79 7.70 40.70
N GLU A 691 -6.37 8.83 41.21
CA GLU A 691 -5.34 8.97 42.25
C GLU A 691 -5.68 8.25 43.57
N PHE A 692 -6.96 7.96 43.83
CA PHE A 692 -7.42 7.30 45.04
C PHE A 692 -7.64 5.77 44.88
N LEU A 693 -7.34 5.21 43.74
CA LEU A 693 -7.54 3.77 43.46
C LEU A 693 -6.75 2.96 44.50
N PHE A 694 -5.45 3.27 44.67
CA PHE A 694 -4.59 2.55 45.58
C PHE A 694 -5.06 2.70 47.06
N VAL A 695 -5.50 3.88 47.43
CA VAL A 695 -6.03 4.15 48.79
C VAL A 695 -7.27 3.28 49.07
N ARG A 696 -8.18 3.15 48.14
CA ARG A 696 -9.35 2.25 48.27
C ARG A 696 -8.95 0.80 48.42
N LEU A 697 -8.04 0.31 47.58
CA LEU A 697 -7.55 -1.06 47.66
C LEU A 697 -6.89 -1.37 49.00
N VAL A 698 -6.11 -0.43 49.53
CA VAL A 698 -5.54 -0.54 50.88
C VAL A 698 -6.61 -0.60 51.96
N SER A 699 -7.74 0.15 51.79
CA SER A 699 -8.85 0.09 52.76
C SER A 699 -9.55 -1.26 52.75
N GLU A 700 -9.61 -1.89 51.59
CA GLU A 700 -10.26 -3.20 51.39
C GLU A 700 -9.34 -4.37 51.81
N HIS A 701 -8.02 -4.24 51.60
CA HIS A 701 -7.03 -5.29 51.80
C HIS A 701 -5.83 -4.79 52.67
N PRO A 702 -6.03 -4.44 53.91
CA PRO A 702 -4.96 -3.83 54.76
C PRO A 702 -3.99 -4.87 55.35
N ALA A 703 -4.32 -6.17 55.26
CA ALA A 703 -3.66 -7.20 56.09
C ALA A 703 -2.24 -7.52 55.61
N SER A 704 -2.00 -7.71 54.31
CA SER A 704 -0.68 -8.09 53.78
C SER A 704 -0.48 -7.61 52.34
N LEU A 705 0.77 -7.56 51.88
CA LEU A 705 1.08 -7.34 50.47
C LEU A 705 0.70 -8.56 49.60
N GLU A 706 0.62 -9.77 50.19
CA GLU A 706 0.21 -10.98 49.46
C GLU A 706 -1.26 -10.89 48.99
N GLU A 707 -2.10 -10.18 49.71
CA GLU A 707 -3.51 -9.92 49.30
C GLU A 707 -3.65 -8.66 48.46
N LEU A 708 -2.93 -7.60 48.81
CA LEU A 708 -3.04 -6.30 48.16
C LEU A 708 -2.51 -6.33 46.71
N VAL A 709 -1.37 -6.97 46.44
CA VAL A 709 -0.76 -6.97 45.12
C VAL A 709 -1.60 -7.71 44.07
N PRO A 710 -2.15 -8.90 44.35
CA PRO A 710 -3.10 -9.54 43.42
C PRO A 710 -4.35 -8.69 43.15
N SER A 711 -4.88 -8.01 44.18
CA SER A 711 -6.04 -7.12 44.02
C SER A 711 -5.72 -5.91 43.17
N LEU A 712 -4.53 -5.34 43.31
CA LEU A 712 -4.03 -4.27 42.48
C LEU A 712 -3.89 -4.67 41.01
N LEU A 713 -3.27 -5.82 40.76
CA LEU A 713 -3.10 -6.36 39.40
C LEU A 713 -4.41 -6.86 38.77
N ALA A 714 -5.42 -7.16 39.58
CA ALA A 714 -6.77 -7.47 39.10
C ALA A 714 -7.55 -6.19 38.71
N ALA A 715 -7.25 -5.05 39.34
CA ALA A 715 -7.85 -3.77 38.98
C ALA A 715 -7.33 -3.21 37.65
N GLY A 716 -6.07 -3.50 37.27
CA GLY A 716 -5.50 -3.12 35.99
C GLY A 716 -4.17 -3.81 35.68
N GLY A 717 -3.81 -3.82 34.36
CA GLY A 717 -2.54 -4.41 33.92
C GLY A 717 -1.33 -3.56 34.30
N GLN A 718 -0.24 -4.18 34.75
CA GLN A 718 1.02 -3.50 35.08
C GLN A 718 1.63 -2.82 33.87
N THR A 719 1.85 -1.52 33.93
CA THR A 719 2.46 -0.72 32.85
C THR A 719 3.90 -0.33 33.12
N ASP A 720 4.33 -0.28 34.39
CA ASP A 720 5.70 0.03 34.81
C ASP A 720 6.19 -0.93 35.90
N ASP A 721 7.41 -0.73 36.38
CA ASP A 721 7.95 -1.45 37.53
C ASP A 721 7.07 -1.16 38.74
N LEU A 722 6.87 -2.12 39.63
CA LEU A 722 6.02 -2.01 40.80
C LEU A 722 6.81 -2.38 42.05
N SER A 723 6.93 -1.46 42.99
CA SER A 723 7.52 -1.73 44.28
C SER A 723 6.65 -1.20 45.41
N LEU A 724 6.55 -1.99 46.48
CA LEU A 724 5.75 -1.66 47.67
C LEU A 724 6.50 -2.05 48.93
N ILE A 725 6.43 -1.18 49.93
CA ILE A 725 6.84 -1.46 51.31
C ILE A 725 5.62 -1.31 52.20
N ARG A 726 5.34 -2.28 53.04
CA ARG A 726 4.35 -2.25 54.12
C ARG A 726 5.06 -2.20 55.46
N VAL A 727 4.71 -1.26 56.32
CA VAL A 727 5.23 -1.09 57.65
C VAL A 727 4.07 -1.02 58.64
N GLY A 728 3.82 -2.06 59.41
CA GLY A 728 2.84 -2.08 60.48
C GLY A 728 3.52 -1.83 61.83
N TYR A 729 2.96 -0.94 62.64
CA TYR A 729 3.50 -0.60 63.93
C TYR A 729 2.65 -1.17 65.05
N LEU A 730 3.25 -2.04 65.91
CA LEU A 730 2.59 -2.69 67.03
C LEU A 730 1.18 -3.21 66.71
N GLU A 731 1.07 -4.01 65.68
CA GLU A 731 -0.23 -4.56 65.21
C GLU A 731 -0.86 -5.43 66.29
N ASP A 732 -0.03 -6.12 67.12
CA ASP A 732 -0.44 -6.85 68.30
C ASP A 732 0.34 -6.34 69.52
N PRO A 733 -0.03 -5.25 70.18
CA PRO A 733 0.72 -4.74 71.30
C PRO A 733 0.56 -5.63 72.53
N PRO A 734 1.67 -5.91 73.24
CA PRO A 734 1.54 -6.51 74.58
C PRO A 734 0.87 -5.52 75.52
N PHE A 735 -0.24 -5.91 76.14
CA PHE A 735 -0.97 -5.10 77.10
C PHE A 735 -0.17 -5.04 78.41
N GLU A 736 0.54 -3.96 78.66
CA GLU A 736 1.10 -3.66 79.99
C GLU A 736 0.32 -2.52 80.66
N GLU A 737 -0.46 -2.85 81.68
CA GLU A 737 -1.14 -1.90 82.49
C GLU A 737 -0.16 -1.21 83.39
N THR A 738 0.21 0.02 83.16
CA THR A 738 1.19 0.77 83.98
C THR A 738 0.53 1.29 85.23
N VAL A 739 0.81 0.66 86.38
CA VAL A 739 0.32 1.17 87.72
C VAL A 739 1.08 2.41 88.10
N ILE A 740 0.34 3.51 88.38
CA ILE A 740 0.91 4.78 88.77
C ILE A 740 1.23 4.71 90.28
N PRO A 741 2.50 4.90 90.70
CA PRO A 741 2.85 4.85 92.12
C PRO A 741 2.21 6.00 92.89
N PRO A 742 1.60 5.76 94.09
CA PRO A 742 0.94 6.81 94.78
C PRO A 742 1.92 7.93 95.24
N GLU A 743 3.16 7.65 95.55
CA GLU A 743 4.21 8.60 95.89
C GLU A 743 4.51 9.54 94.76
N TYR A 744 4.53 9.08 93.53
CA TYR A 744 4.69 9.95 92.38
C TYR A 744 3.57 11.01 92.26
N SER A 745 2.31 10.61 92.40
CA SER A 745 1.18 11.53 92.38
C SER A 745 1.24 12.54 93.50
N ALA A 746 1.63 12.13 94.71
CA ALA A 746 1.75 13.04 95.80
C ALA A 746 2.81 14.15 95.64
N HIS A 747 4.01 13.75 95.18
CA HIS A 747 5.09 14.73 94.87
C HIS A 747 4.73 15.66 93.73
N ARG A 748 4.10 15.15 92.69
CA ARG A 748 3.66 15.90 91.55
C ARG A 748 2.65 16.97 91.89
N ASP A 749 1.59 16.62 92.66
CA ASP A 749 0.50 17.49 93.00
C ASP A 749 0.97 18.58 93.93
N ARG A 750 1.91 18.24 94.86
CA ARG A 750 2.56 19.18 95.73
C ARG A 750 3.45 20.20 95.02
N ALA A 751 4.20 19.74 94.02
CA ALA A 751 5.00 20.58 93.14
C ALA A 751 4.14 21.56 92.34
N ARG A 752 2.99 21.11 91.80
CA ARG A 752 2.03 21.98 91.09
C ARG A 752 1.47 23.05 91.99
N ALA A 753 1.07 22.74 93.21
CA ALA A 753 0.59 23.65 94.23
C ALA A 753 1.64 24.77 94.62
N LEU A 754 2.87 24.32 94.89
CA LEU A 754 3.98 25.22 95.18
C LEU A 754 4.38 26.11 93.99
N GLY A 755 4.25 25.62 92.73
CA GLY A 755 4.49 26.41 91.56
C GLY A 755 3.49 27.55 91.37
N THR A 756 2.25 27.41 91.84
CA THR A 756 1.21 28.45 91.80
C THR A 756 1.42 29.47 92.90
N GLU A 757 2.01 29.04 94.02
CA GLU A 757 2.37 29.91 95.21
C GLU A 757 3.69 30.67 94.96
N GLU A 758 4.31 30.61 93.76
CA GLU A 758 5.62 31.23 93.45
C GLU A 758 6.82 30.75 94.31
N ARG A 759 6.67 29.63 95.02
CA ARG A 759 7.74 28.96 95.79
C ARG A 759 8.62 28.08 94.93
N LEU A 760 9.33 28.72 93.98
CA LEU A 760 10.00 28.03 92.85
C LEU A 760 11.00 26.94 93.32
N GLN A 761 11.80 27.17 94.31
CA GLN A 761 12.83 26.21 94.77
C GLN A 761 12.21 24.95 95.40
N GLU A 762 11.15 25.09 96.12
CA GLU A 762 10.44 23.99 96.79
C GLU A 762 9.63 23.20 95.67
N ALA A 763 9.01 23.92 94.73
CA ALA A 763 8.33 23.32 93.60
C ALA A 763 9.30 22.45 92.81
N ILE A 764 10.52 22.95 92.54
CA ILE A 764 11.57 22.20 91.80
C ILE A 764 11.93 20.93 92.56
N GLN A 765 12.20 20.97 93.84
CA GLN A 765 12.56 19.82 94.66
C GLN A 765 11.49 18.72 94.67
N GLU A 766 10.23 19.12 94.82
CA GLU A 766 9.14 18.13 94.83
C GLU A 766 8.93 17.54 93.41
N MET A 767 9.08 18.32 92.34
CA MET A 767 8.96 17.80 91.01
C MET A 767 10.16 16.91 90.60
N GLU A 768 11.39 17.25 91.07
CA GLU A 768 12.56 16.38 90.89
C GLU A 768 12.38 15.03 91.61
N ARG A 769 11.75 14.96 92.76
CA ARG A 769 11.38 13.73 93.48
C ARG A 769 10.35 12.91 92.65
N ALA A 770 9.35 13.61 92.16
CA ALA A 770 8.36 12.94 91.28
C ALA A 770 9.03 12.31 90.04
N ILE A 771 9.86 13.09 89.35
CA ILE A 771 10.52 12.60 88.07
C ILE A 771 11.57 11.51 88.39
N ALA A 772 12.22 11.54 89.62
CA ALA A 772 13.11 10.47 90.02
C ALA A 772 12.37 9.11 90.11
N ILE A 773 11.06 9.11 90.40
CA ILE A 773 10.20 7.91 90.46
C ILE A 773 9.76 7.51 89.09
N ARG A 774 9.40 8.54 88.27
CA ARG A 774 8.88 8.33 86.92
C ARG A 774 9.20 9.52 86.00
N ASP A 775 10.15 9.33 85.08
CA ASP A 775 10.63 10.37 84.16
C ASP A 775 9.97 10.31 82.80
N GLU A 776 9.00 9.39 82.57
CA GLU A 776 8.33 9.16 81.25
C GLU A 776 7.13 10.12 81.05
N VAL A 777 6.71 10.92 82.08
CA VAL A 777 5.52 11.76 81.88
C VAL A 777 5.95 13.12 81.36
N ALA A 778 5.77 13.35 80.03
CA ALA A 778 6.24 14.58 79.37
C ALA A 778 5.70 15.90 80.00
N GLU A 779 4.43 15.92 80.46
CA GLU A 779 3.83 17.06 81.07
C GLU A 779 4.57 17.50 82.39
N ASP A 780 5.00 16.52 83.16
CA ASP A 780 5.64 16.83 84.43
C ASP A 780 7.12 17.18 84.23
N VAL A 781 7.80 16.55 83.28
CA VAL A 781 9.14 16.95 82.83
C VAL A 781 9.09 18.37 82.24
N LEU A 782 8.04 18.73 81.46
CA LEU A 782 7.86 20.05 80.88
C LEU A 782 7.63 21.11 82.07
N LEU A 783 6.86 20.74 83.06
CA LEU A 783 6.67 21.63 84.22
C LEU A 783 7.97 21.87 84.91
N LEU A 784 8.78 20.84 85.21
CA LEU A 784 10.09 21.00 85.81
C LEU A 784 11.03 21.86 84.96
N ALA A 785 11.06 21.63 83.65
CA ALA A 785 11.86 22.44 82.71
C ALA A 785 11.48 23.90 82.75
N ARG A 786 10.19 24.22 82.81
CA ARG A 786 9.69 25.62 83.00
C ARG A 786 10.02 26.24 84.30
N LEU A 787 9.97 25.48 85.42
CA LEU A 787 10.36 25.92 86.71
C LEU A 787 11.86 26.28 86.73
N HIS A 788 12.74 25.40 86.20
CA HIS A 788 14.17 25.69 86.12
C HIS A 788 14.45 26.89 85.19
N ARG A 789 13.73 27.10 84.18
CA ARG A 789 13.83 28.27 83.28
C ARG A 789 13.46 29.55 84.01
N ARG A 790 12.37 29.52 84.79
CA ARG A 790 11.98 30.69 85.67
C ARG A 790 13.00 30.95 86.69
N ALA A 791 13.63 29.95 87.30
CA ALA A 791 14.71 30.05 88.28
C ALA A 791 16.07 30.46 87.67
N LYS A 792 16.13 30.66 86.33
CA LYS A 792 17.33 30.96 85.49
C LYS A 792 18.39 29.84 85.51
N ASN A 793 18.02 28.63 85.90
CA ASN A 793 18.88 27.45 85.84
C ASN A 793 18.80 26.87 84.48
N TYR A 794 19.47 27.52 83.51
CA TYR A 794 19.33 27.23 82.10
C TYR A 794 19.98 25.90 81.70
N GLU A 795 21.03 25.47 82.36
CA GLU A 795 21.71 24.21 82.14
C GLU A 795 20.77 23.01 82.44
N ARG A 796 20.18 23.02 83.61
CA ARG A 796 19.23 21.93 83.97
C ARG A 796 17.95 22.01 83.21
N ALA A 797 17.46 23.20 82.83
CA ALA A 797 16.33 23.37 81.96
C ALA A 797 16.63 22.80 80.56
N ALA A 798 17.84 22.96 79.99
CA ALA A 798 18.28 22.39 78.71
C ALA A 798 18.26 20.88 78.76
N GLU A 799 18.82 20.28 79.85
CA GLU A 799 18.79 18.77 79.97
C GLU A 799 17.35 18.26 79.97
N LEU A 800 16.43 18.89 80.63
CA LEU A 800 15.02 18.51 80.67
C LEU A 800 14.32 18.71 79.34
N TYR A 801 14.57 19.81 78.65
CA TYR A 801 14.04 19.98 77.24
C TYR A 801 14.65 18.96 76.29
N ILE A 802 15.93 18.64 76.47
CA ILE A 802 16.54 17.53 75.65
C ILE A 802 15.85 16.21 75.95
N HIS A 803 15.55 15.90 77.23
CA HIS A 803 14.80 14.71 77.58
C HIS A 803 13.38 14.70 76.98
N LEU A 804 12.68 15.87 77.04
CA LEU A 804 11.38 16.04 76.35
C LEU A 804 11.41 15.72 74.86
N THR A 805 12.49 16.06 74.17
CA THR A 805 12.62 15.69 72.69
C THR A 805 12.70 14.21 72.47
N GLN A 806 13.01 13.43 73.58
CA GLN A 806 13.01 11.97 73.49
C GLN A 806 11.67 11.34 73.89
N LEU A 807 10.95 12.01 74.88
CA LEU A 807 9.64 11.53 75.31
C LEU A 807 8.54 11.85 74.33
N GLU A 808 8.53 13.03 73.76
CA GLU A 808 7.59 13.50 72.72
C GLU A 808 8.33 14.04 71.53
N PRO A 809 8.92 13.15 70.72
CA PRO A 809 9.77 13.54 69.58
C PRO A 809 9.02 14.25 68.46
N ILE A 810 7.70 14.12 68.36
CA ILE A 810 6.86 14.82 67.40
C ILE A 810 6.80 16.32 67.67
N GLU A 811 6.97 16.77 68.96
CA GLU A 811 6.79 18.15 69.38
C GLU A 811 8.02 18.98 69.02
N THR A 812 8.02 19.60 67.85
CA THR A 812 9.14 20.42 67.33
C THR A 812 9.52 21.58 68.22
N ARG A 813 8.57 22.11 69.04
CA ARG A 813 8.79 23.20 69.91
C ARG A 813 9.83 22.85 71.00
N TYR A 814 9.92 21.60 71.45
CA TYR A 814 10.91 21.22 72.50
C TYR A 814 12.33 21.30 71.96
N LEU A 815 12.54 21.11 70.60
CA LEU A 815 13.85 21.36 70.02
C LEU A 815 14.25 22.86 70.10
N TYR A 816 13.31 23.74 69.86
CA TYR A 816 13.53 25.16 69.95
C TYR A 816 13.80 25.56 71.41
N ASP A 817 12.99 25.09 72.41
CA ASP A 817 13.15 25.39 73.82
C ASP A 817 14.48 24.88 74.36
N ALA A 818 14.92 23.64 73.99
CA ALA A 818 16.24 23.08 74.26
C ALA A 818 17.36 23.98 73.69
N SER A 819 17.28 24.35 72.41
CA SER A 819 18.25 25.27 71.76
C SER A 819 18.34 26.63 72.53
N LEU A 820 17.19 27.18 72.87
CA LEU A 820 17.14 28.45 73.57
C LEU A 820 17.80 28.36 74.99
N MET A 821 17.54 27.27 75.74
CA MET A 821 18.14 27.09 77.07
C MET A 821 19.64 26.82 76.95
N LEU A 822 20.10 26.05 75.99
CA LEU A 822 21.51 25.83 75.75
C LEU A 822 22.23 27.12 75.32
N LYS A 823 21.61 27.98 74.52
CA LYS A 823 22.14 29.30 74.17
C LYS A 823 22.32 30.15 75.47
N LEU A 824 21.31 30.14 76.39
CA LEU A 824 21.34 30.90 77.60
C LEU A 824 22.37 30.36 78.61
N SER A 825 22.67 29.06 78.62
CA SER A 825 23.76 28.44 79.35
C SER A 825 25.14 28.59 78.69
N ARG A 826 25.20 29.22 77.50
CA ARG A 826 26.39 29.44 76.65
C ARG A 826 26.96 28.21 75.94
N ASP A 827 26.24 27.10 75.91
CA ASP A 827 26.60 26.00 75.04
C ASP A 827 26.07 26.22 73.60
N PHE A 828 26.77 27.08 72.88
CA PHE A 828 26.35 27.48 71.53
C PHE A 828 26.45 26.29 70.53
N ILE A 829 27.31 25.29 70.71
CA ILE A 829 27.48 24.19 69.87
C ILE A 829 26.25 23.27 69.84
N GLN A 830 25.82 22.84 71.08
CA GLN A 830 24.60 22.08 71.24
C GLN A 830 23.36 22.93 70.90
N ALA A 831 23.35 24.24 71.25
CA ALA A 831 22.27 25.13 70.86
C ALA A 831 22.07 25.16 69.37
N ALA A 832 23.15 25.22 68.57
CA ALA A 832 23.08 25.15 67.14
C ALA A 832 22.51 23.78 66.58
N ASP A 833 22.92 22.68 67.20
CA ASP A 833 22.48 21.35 66.85
C ASP A 833 20.95 21.20 67.06
N PHE A 834 20.41 21.56 68.18
CA PHE A 834 18.97 21.51 68.46
C PHE A 834 18.18 22.53 67.63
N GLY A 835 18.71 23.74 67.44
CA GLY A 835 18.09 24.71 66.54
C GLY A 835 18.02 24.28 65.07
N GLU A 836 19.08 23.67 64.61
CA GLU A 836 19.08 23.09 63.24
C GLU A 836 18.09 21.93 63.06
N ARG A 837 18.00 21.03 64.01
CA ARG A 837 16.98 19.98 64.06
C ARG A 837 15.57 20.57 64.01
N CYS A 838 15.31 21.63 64.81
CA CYS A 838 14.05 22.35 64.73
C CYS A 838 13.82 22.95 63.36
N ARG A 839 14.84 23.59 62.76
CA ARG A 839 14.76 24.15 61.40
C ARG A 839 14.52 23.10 60.33
N LEU A 840 15.14 21.96 60.42
CA LEU A 840 14.91 20.86 59.46
C LEU A 840 13.47 20.37 59.46
N ARG A 841 12.78 20.38 60.62
CA ARG A 841 11.37 20.01 60.75
C ARG A 841 10.41 21.13 60.37
N ASP A 842 10.74 22.37 60.85
CA ASP A 842 9.96 23.58 60.58
C ASP A 842 10.89 24.71 60.16
N PRO A 843 11.21 24.87 58.88
CA PRO A 843 12.11 25.89 58.36
C PRO A 843 11.51 27.31 58.45
N GLU A 844 10.24 27.41 58.80
CA GLU A 844 9.52 28.66 58.84
C GLU A 844 9.29 29.19 60.28
N TYR A 845 9.75 28.47 61.27
CA TYR A 845 9.59 28.84 62.67
C TYR A 845 10.48 30.02 63.01
N LEU A 846 9.92 31.23 62.87
CA LEU A 846 10.66 32.50 63.01
C LEU A 846 11.44 32.62 64.33
N LYS A 847 10.86 32.17 65.43
CA LYS A 847 11.54 32.22 66.74
C LYS A 847 12.81 31.38 66.75
N ASN A 848 12.79 30.26 66.10
CA ASN A 848 13.96 29.38 65.93
C ASN A 848 15.01 30.00 65.03
N LEU A 849 14.60 30.62 63.90
CA LEU A 849 15.51 31.28 62.98
C LEU A 849 16.24 32.44 63.67
N LEU A 850 15.52 33.26 64.47
CA LEU A 850 16.13 34.31 65.27
C LEU A 850 17.09 33.75 66.36
N ASN A 851 16.69 32.70 67.05
CA ASN A 851 17.54 32.03 68.00
C ASN A 851 18.82 31.45 67.35
N LEU A 852 18.71 30.80 66.20
CA LEU A 852 19.85 30.30 65.43
C LEU A 852 20.77 31.47 65.00
N ALA A 853 20.20 32.56 64.47
CA ALA A 853 21.00 33.73 64.12
C ALA A 853 21.88 34.23 65.31
N ASP A 854 21.32 34.30 66.49
CA ASP A 854 22.06 34.70 67.67
C ASP A 854 23.08 33.63 68.13
N VAL A 855 22.73 32.33 68.05
CA VAL A 855 23.60 31.20 68.25
C VAL A 855 24.80 31.20 67.33
N TYR A 856 24.59 31.37 66.05
CA TYR A 856 25.66 31.41 65.03
C TYR A 856 26.55 32.65 65.25
N ARG A 857 25.94 33.76 65.59
CA ARG A 857 26.72 34.94 66.02
C ARG A 857 27.65 34.64 67.25
N GLY A 858 27.14 33.86 68.21
CA GLY A 858 27.94 33.43 69.38
C GLY A 858 29.07 32.47 68.96
N LEU A 859 28.88 31.64 67.95
CA LEU A 859 29.87 30.74 67.33
C LEU A 859 30.83 31.45 66.38
N LYS A 860 30.64 32.75 66.13
CA LYS A 860 31.36 33.56 65.12
C LYS A 860 31.18 33.08 63.69
N ASN A 861 30.12 32.34 63.43
CA ASN A 861 29.74 31.94 62.04
C ASN A 861 28.76 33.02 61.58
N TYR A 862 29.34 34.11 61.01
CA TYR A 862 28.56 35.27 60.62
C TYR A 862 27.73 34.99 59.35
N ASP A 863 28.21 34.22 58.46
CA ASP A 863 27.51 33.86 57.16
C ASP A 863 26.19 33.11 57.49
N ARG A 864 26.24 32.09 58.33
CA ARG A 864 25.04 31.38 58.76
C ARG A 864 24.09 32.24 59.55
N SER A 865 24.65 33.13 60.47
CA SER A 865 23.85 34.09 61.18
C SER A 865 23.09 35.01 60.26
N GLN A 866 23.77 35.58 59.27
CA GLN A 866 23.19 36.47 58.28
C GLN A 866 22.12 35.72 57.39
N ALA A 867 22.36 34.51 57.02
CA ALA A 867 21.40 33.69 56.25
C ALA A 867 20.10 33.47 57.04
N MET A 868 20.17 33.16 58.36
CA MET A 868 19.01 33.03 59.22
C MET A 868 18.24 34.34 59.35
N LEU A 869 18.92 35.47 59.52
CA LEU A 869 18.30 36.80 59.60
C LEU A 869 17.63 37.20 58.29
N SER A 870 18.26 36.86 57.13
CA SER A 870 17.70 37.15 55.80
C SER A 870 16.34 36.45 55.62
N ARG A 871 16.24 35.17 56.04
CA ARG A 871 14.97 34.42 55.97
C ARG A 871 13.87 35.05 56.88
N VAL A 872 14.23 35.52 58.05
CA VAL A 872 13.29 36.26 58.94
C VAL A 872 12.82 37.53 58.27
N LEU A 873 13.75 38.33 57.71
CA LEU A 873 13.45 39.65 57.16
C LEU A 873 12.73 39.56 55.81
N VAL A 874 12.86 38.46 55.05
CA VAL A 874 12.04 38.20 53.84
C VAL A 874 10.56 38.03 54.21
N ARG A 875 10.26 37.44 55.41
CA ARG A 875 8.88 37.26 55.86
C ARG A 875 8.34 38.46 56.66
N GLU A 876 9.16 38.98 57.52
CA GLU A 876 8.83 40.11 58.35
C GLU A 876 9.92 41.21 58.18
N PRO A 877 9.82 42.07 57.15
CA PRO A 877 10.86 43.04 56.85
C PRO A 877 11.16 44.03 57.97
N GLU A 878 10.20 44.27 58.84
CA GLU A 878 10.30 45.19 59.92
C GLU A 878 10.50 44.51 61.28
N HIS A 879 10.85 43.24 61.33
CA HIS A 879 11.01 42.51 62.58
C HIS A 879 12.12 43.15 63.47
N PRO A 880 11.78 43.72 64.63
CA PRO A 880 12.70 44.61 65.36
C PRO A 880 13.95 43.87 65.86
N GLU A 881 13.84 42.65 66.32
CA GLU A 881 14.96 41.82 66.81
C GLU A 881 15.90 41.41 65.68
N ALA A 882 15.36 41.05 64.52
CA ALA A 882 16.15 40.70 63.36
C ALA A 882 16.96 41.89 62.83
N LEU A 883 16.36 43.07 62.81
CA LEU A 883 17.05 44.30 62.43
C LEU A 883 18.16 44.67 63.36
N ARG A 884 17.93 44.55 64.66
CA ARG A 884 18.97 44.78 65.70
C ARG A 884 20.15 43.78 65.52
N LEU A 885 19.86 42.49 65.36
CA LEU A 885 20.90 41.52 65.18
C LEU A 885 21.67 41.75 63.90
N LYS A 886 21.00 42.13 62.82
CA LYS A 886 21.63 42.47 61.55
C LYS A 886 22.58 43.66 61.66
N GLN A 887 22.15 44.73 62.31
CA GLN A 887 23.01 45.89 62.59
C GLN A 887 24.23 45.52 63.45
N ALA A 888 24.03 44.65 64.43
CA ALA A 888 25.12 44.17 65.30
C ALA A 888 26.11 43.26 64.53
N LEU A 889 25.69 42.55 63.54
CA LEU A 889 26.56 41.77 62.63
C LEU A 889 27.34 42.69 61.68
N GLU A 890 26.68 43.62 61.05
CA GLU A 890 27.29 44.58 60.11
C GLU A 890 28.38 45.47 60.80
N SER A 891 28.13 45.89 62.01
CA SER A 891 29.12 46.64 62.75
C SER A 891 30.38 45.86 63.12
N ARG A 892 30.28 44.49 63.21
CA ARG A 892 31.43 43.63 63.58
C ARG A 892 32.17 43.11 62.31
N VAL A 893 31.48 42.90 61.21
CA VAL A 893 32.12 42.52 59.93
C VAL A 893 32.93 43.73 59.41
N ASN A 894 32.49 44.97 59.62
CA ASN A 894 33.23 46.18 59.25
C ASN A 894 34.37 46.58 60.24
N SER A 895 34.50 45.91 61.36
CA SER A 895 35.52 46.18 62.37
C SER A 895 36.61 45.07 62.45
N GLY A 896 36.55 44.04 61.75
CA GLY A 896 37.53 42.92 61.61
C GLY A 896 38.08 42.74 60.20
#